data_d47190339ec967c4bf6be48887bbf4a0
#
_entry.id   d47190339ec967c4bf6be48887bbf4a0
#
_cell.length_a   1.000
_cell.length_b   1.000
_cell.length_c   1.000
_cell.angle_alpha   90.00
_cell.angle_beta   90.00
_cell.angle_gamma   90.00
#
_symmetry.space_group_name_H-M   'P 1'
#
loop_
_entity.id
_entity.type
_entity.pdbx_description
1 polymer ?
#
loop_
_entity_poly.entity_id
_entity_poly.type
_entity_poly.pdbx_seq_one_letter_code
_entity_poly.pdbx_strand_id
1 'polypeptide(L)'
;MLSTFKSFFDEESLEGFGVRVRSAKKGVLSEGRHRVVVLDLEKNGKCLKVAVKAFGRQGSLKDRYDFRKGSKAERSFKAATFLKSRGVGTPRPIAYFDCWEGSRLVESFYLSDYLESLTSFKDSLIQIYQERADCRFLVERLGHIASAIRRMHDVGFWHRDLGNQNMEFQVSGDEEWGEVQFIDLNRGRIREDLSLKERAQDFSRIRLPSAFLNVLARVYWGGNPPREFTKEMISRRRGFEWWERSRKWRHPFRKRSRGGVGSYPEVQDIWIWDRESAQASITMERYERKRYYSRGRYCKVAWAVLKSAGKVWREYRRQLPLAYQSRIDLKGRFGVALESTDLDFNRQFELLEELGKVPVLLRFCHHEGMSCWKEGVTQVKRLAASGREVMIAIVQDRRAVKEPESWAEFLNYVIGEAGDLVTDVEICHAVNRMKWGVHGPNDQAALLDPVVKLQEKFPKITFTGPACIDFEYHYICSALESVPDGLHYGALSHHLYVDRRGAPENFQGKFSTLEKCGLLRAIAKVAPACDDRVIISEVNWPLEGTGIWSPVTATYVGPDAPEHPLSVSEFDYGVYMLRYLVISVCSGFVDRVYWWRLVAHGFGLIDERAEGGWRERIGFTMLRVFLEQLGSATFVEKLEMEDDVYALRFERGDEKIMMMWCNGRTYSGPWPVDFKHALNASGEVIEIEKVEGSPVYLFV
;
A
#
# COMPACT_ATOMS: atom_id res chain seq x y z
N MET A 1 32.36 34.01 -18.44
CA MET A 1 31.39 34.20 -19.55
C MET A 1 31.78 33.27 -20.70
N LEU A 2 30.89 32.44 -21.19
CA LEU A 2 31.18 31.59 -22.36
C LEU A 2 31.44 32.47 -23.61
N SER A 3 32.39 32.07 -24.47
CA SER A 3 32.77 32.86 -25.65
C SER A 3 31.57 33.21 -26.56
N THR A 4 30.64 32.29 -26.72
CA THR A 4 29.38 32.49 -27.46
C THR A 4 28.50 33.58 -26.87
N PHE A 5 28.56 33.80 -25.57
CA PHE A 5 27.73 34.78 -24.85
C PHE A 5 28.34 36.17 -24.88
N LYS A 6 29.66 36.31 -24.91
CA LYS A 6 30.32 37.60 -25.09
C LYS A 6 29.87 38.36 -26.34
N SER A 7 29.43 37.62 -27.37
CA SER A 7 28.91 38.21 -28.60
C SER A 7 27.53 38.87 -28.48
N PHE A 8 26.79 38.58 -27.39
CA PHE A 8 25.45 39.15 -27.15
C PHE A 8 25.46 40.36 -26.23
N PHE A 9 26.54 40.62 -25.47
CA PHE A 9 26.63 41.71 -24.51
C PHE A 9 27.87 42.59 -24.78
N ASP A 10 27.63 43.86 -24.97
CA ASP A 10 28.59 44.95 -24.90
C ASP A 10 28.41 45.75 -23.59
N GLU A 11 29.29 46.70 -23.25
CA GLU A 11 29.24 47.44 -21.97
C GLU A 11 27.94 48.21 -21.81
N GLU A 12 27.38 48.81 -22.87
CA GLU A 12 26.09 49.54 -22.80
C GLU A 12 24.88 48.64 -22.55
N SER A 13 24.91 47.39 -23.03
CA SER A 13 23.82 46.46 -22.81
C SER A 13 23.74 45.89 -21.39
N LEU A 14 24.82 45.93 -20.61
CA LEU A 14 24.87 45.50 -19.21
C LEU A 14 24.18 46.47 -18.26
N GLU A 15 24.28 47.79 -18.47
CA GLU A 15 23.58 48.79 -17.63
C GLU A 15 22.05 48.69 -17.77
N GLY A 16 21.54 48.48 -18.97
CA GLY A 16 20.10 48.29 -19.22
C GLY A 16 19.57 46.92 -18.80
N PHE A 17 20.43 45.91 -18.61
CA PHE A 17 20.02 44.54 -18.36
C PHE A 17 19.21 44.37 -17.07
N GLY A 18 19.64 44.98 -15.98
CA GLY A 18 18.94 44.96 -14.70
C GLY A 18 17.54 45.56 -14.80
N VAL A 19 17.40 46.68 -15.56
CA VAL A 19 16.09 47.30 -15.82
C VAL A 19 15.21 46.35 -16.63
N ARG A 20 15.73 45.75 -17.70
CA ARG A 20 15.03 44.79 -18.55
C ARG A 20 14.51 43.58 -17.76
N VAL A 21 15.34 42.99 -16.87
CA VAL A 21 14.96 41.86 -16.02
C VAL A 21 13.86 42.27 -15.01
N ARG A 22 13.94 43.48 -14.43
CA ARG A 22 12.95 43.94 -13.45
C ARG A 22 11.63 44.38 -14.10
N SER A 23 11.66 44.96 -15.29
CA SER A 23 10.48 45.45 -16.00
C SER A 23 9.78 44.37 -16.84
N ALA A 24 10.39 43.20 -17.03
CA ALA A 24 9.81 42.13 -17.84
C ALA A 24 8.43 41.70 -17.29
N LYS A 25 7.39 41.82 -18.15
CA LYS A 25 6.02 41.39 -17.85
C LYS A 25 5.71 40.01 -18.41
N LYS A 26 6.41 39.61 -19.48
CA LYS A 26 6.30 38.26 -20.11
C LYS A 26 7.48 37.41 -19.70
N GLY A 27 7.32 36.10 -19.73
CA GLY A 27 8.36 35.12 -19.40
C GLY A 27 8.74 35.07 -17.91
N VAL A 28 7.92 35.59 -17.01
CA VAL A 28 8.18 35.53 -15.56
C VAL A 28 7.82 34.14 -15.03
N LEU A 29 8.83 33.35 -14.68
CA LEU A 29 8.65 32.01 -14.12
C LEU A 29 8.42 32.02 -12.59
N SER A 30 9.01 33.00 -11.90
CA SER A 30 8.87 33.12 -10.44
C SER A 30 9.02 34.55 -10.01
N GLU A 31 8.15 35.01 -9.11
CA GLU A 31 8.17 36.32 -8.52
C GLU A 31 8.04 36.23 -7.00
N GLY A 32 9.05 36.70 -6.28
CA GLY A 32 9.09 36.64 -4.82
C GLY A 32 10.38 37.25 -4.27
N ARG A 33 11.04 36.54 -3.37
CA ARG A 33 12.37 36.95 -2.84
C ARG A 33 13.45 37.04 -3.92
N HIS A 34 13.37 36.17 -4.90
CA HIS A 34 14.17 36.15 -6.11
C HIS A 34 13.23 36.14 -7.29
N ARG A 35 13.63 36.77 -8.36
CA ARG A 35 12.84 36.80 -9.60
C ARG A 35 13.53 35.95 -10.66
N VAL A 36 12.79 35.10 -11.33
CA VAL A 36 13.30 34.30 -12.46
C VAL A 36 12.51 34.70 -13.69
N VAL A 37 13.22 35.12 -14.76
CA VAL A 37 12.63 35.60 -16.00
C VAL A 37 13.29 34.89 -17.18
N VAL A 38 12.52 34.52 -18.18
CA VAL A 38 13.03 34.06 -19.48
C VAL A 38 13.15 35.24 -20.39
N LEU A 39 14.31 35.42 -20.98
CA LEU A 39 14.58 36.47 -21.93
C LEU A 39 15.09 35.86 -23.26
N ASP A 40 14.57 36.39 -24.36
CA ASP A 40 15.13 36.16 -25.69
C ASP A 40 16.20 37.22 -25.96
N LEU A 41 17.40 36.76 -26.22
CA LEU A 41 18.55 37.59 -26.56
C LEU A 41 18.84 37.42 -28.05
N GLU A 42 18.60 38.47 -28.83
CA GLU A 42 18.82 38.48 -30.27
C GLU A 42 20.02 39.39 -30.61
N LYS A 43 20.99 38.87 -31.39
CA LYS A 43 22.07 39.64 -31.95
C LYS A 43 22.57 38.96 -33.23
N ASN A 44 22.69 39.75 -34.31
CA ASN A 44 23.18 39.28 -35.61
C ASN A 44 22.44 38.04 -36.17
N GLY A 45 21.11 38.01 -36.04
CA GLY A 45 20.25 36.89 -36.48
C GLY A 45 20.34 35.61 -35.66
N LYS A 46 21.07 35.61 -34.54
CA LYS A 46 21.08 34.52 -33.57
C LYS A 46 20.17 34.86 -32.40
N CYS A 47 19.26 33.95 -32.07
CA CYS A 47 18.41 34.01 -30.90
C CYS A 47 18.92 33.03 -29.84
N LEU A 48 19.04 33.48 -28.59
CA LEU A 48 19.39 32.69 -27.42
C LEU A 48 18.35 32.89 -26.32
N LYS A 49 17.64 31.83 -26.00
CA LYS A 49 16.64 31.86 -24.92
C LYS A 49 17.28 31.53 -23.58
N VAL A 50 17.26 32.46 -22.65
CA VAL A 50 17.97 32.33 -21.37
C VAL A 50 17.05 32.49 -20.17
N ALA A 51 17.27 31.70 -19.14
CA ALA A 51 16.67 31.89 -17.82
C ALA A 51 17.59 32.77 -16.98
N VAL A 52 17.08 33.88 -16.49
CA VAL A 52 17.78 34.86 -15.67
C VAL A 52 17.21 34.84 -14.25
N LYS A 53 18.03 34.46 -13.27
CA LYS A 53 17.69 34.51 -11.85
C LYS A 53 18.30 35.77 -11.24
N ALA A 54 17.44 36.75 -10.93
CA ALA A 54 17.80 37.96 -10.19
C ALA A 54 17.67 37.71 -8.68
N PHE A 55 18.77 37.88 -7.96
CA PHE A 55 18.80 37.73 -6.51
C PHE A 55 18.38 39.03 -5.82
N GLY A 56 17.33 38.99 -5.00
CA GLY A 56 16.86 40.15 -4.25
C GLY A 56 17.87 40.64 -3.20
N ARG A 57 17.76 41.94 -2.89
CA ARG A 57 18.62 42.62 -1.91
C ARG A 57 18.66 41.89 -0.57
N GLN A 58 19.82 41.93 0.09
CA GLN A 58 20.08 41.31 1.37
C GLN A 58 20.51 42.36 2.39
N GLY A 59 20.64 41.99 3.64
CA GLY A 59 21.15 42.91 4.68
C GLY A 59 22.69 42.91 4.74
N SER A 60 23.27 43.97 5.29
CA SER A 60 24.70 44.26 5.33
C SER A 60 25.60 43.09 5.82
N LEU A 61 25.14 42.29 6.77
CA LEU A 61 25.91 41.13 7.26
C LEU A 61 26.04 40.03 6.19
N LYS A 62 24.97 39.85 5.36
CA LYS A 62 24.99 38.87 4.28
C LYS A 62 25.78 39.38 3.08
N ASP A 63 25.73 40.67 2.79
CA ASP A 63 26.54 41.29 1.74
C ASP A 63 28.04 41.12 2.05
N ARG A 64 28.46 41.32 3.29
CA ARG A 64 29.85 41.08 3.74
C ARG A 64 30.26 39.61 3.61
N TYR A 65 29.34 38.69 3.89
CA TYR A 65 29.61 37.27 3.69
C TYR A 65 29.77 36.95 2.20
N ASP A 66 28.82 37.44 1.36
CA ASP A 66 28.84 37.20 -0.10
C ASP A 66 30.06 37.88 -0.76
N PHE A 67 30.51 39.04 -0.25
CA PHE A 67 31.73 39.69 -0.73
C PHE A 67 33.00 38.84 -0.51
N ARG A 68 33.05 38.09 0.61
CA ARG A 68 34.18 37.20 0.94
C ARG A 68 34.11 35.82 0.28
N LYS A 69 32.90 35.28 0.07
CA LYS A 69 32.68 33.91 -0.34
C LYS A 69 32.09 33.78 -1.77
N GLY A 70 31.98 34.92 -2.47
CA GLY A 70 31.28 35.04 -3.75
C GLY A 70 29.76 35.22 -3.58
N SER A 71 29.15 35.93 -4.52
CA SER A 71 27.70 36.15 -4.56
C SER A 71 26.92 34.85 -4.72
N LYS A 72 25.61 34.90 -4.56
CA LYS A 72 24.77 33.75 -4.87
C LYS A 72 24.80 33.42 -6.36
N ALA A 73 24.87 34.43 -7.24
CA ALA A 73 24.98 34.23 -8.68
C ALA A 73 26.31 33.55 -9.05
N GLU A 74 27.41 34.04 -8.49
CA GLU A 74 28.72 33.44 -8.68
C GLU A 74 28.77 31.98 -8.20
N ARG A 75 28.24 31.72 -6.99
CA ARG A 75 28.19 30.35 -6.47
C ARG A 75 27.32 29.44 -7.32
N SER A 76 26.16 29.90 -7.83
CA SER A 76 25.31 29.13 -8.74
C SER A 76 26.05 28.81 -10.03
N PHE A 77 26.75 29.79 -10.61
CA PHE A 77 27.52 29.60 -11.83
C PHE A 77 28.65 28.57 -11.65
N LYS A 78 29.45 28.71 -10.58
CA LYS A 78 30.55 27.77 -10.27
C LYS A 78 30.02 26.35 -10.04
N ALA A 79 28.92 26.20 -9.30
CA ALA A 79 28.30 24.92 -9.03
C ALA A 79 27.74 24.26 -10.30
N ALA A 80 27.02 25.00 -11.13
CA ALA A 80 26.48 24.50 -12.39
C ALA A 80 27.59 24.13 -13.38
N THR A 81 28.66 24.94 -13.47
CA THR A 81 29.85 24.63 -14.31
C THR A 81 30.50 23.33 -13.84
N PHE A 82 30.66 23.13 -12.54
CA PHE A 82 31.21 21.90 -11.97
C PHE A 82 30.34 20.69 -12.32
N LEU A 83 29.04 20.74 -12.05
CA LEU A 83 28.12 19.62 -12.34
C LEU A 83 28.11 19.28 -13.83
N LYS A 84 28.00 20.28 -14.69
CA LYS A 84 27.96 20.07 -16.16
C LYS A 84 29.27 19.46 -16.69
N SER A 85 30.43 19.86 -16.17
CA SER A 85 31.73 19.29 -16.53
C SER A 85 31.91 17.83 -16.09
N ARG A 86 31.07 17.35 -15.17
CA ARG A 86 31.07 15.99 -14.64
C ARG A 86 29.89 15.16 -15.15
N GLY A 87 29.15 15.64 -16.16
CA GLY A 87 28.03 14.91 -16.77
C GLY A 87 26.80 14.79 -15.86
N VAL A 88 26.64 15.70 -14.88
CA VAL A 88 25.44 15.75 -14.03
C VAL A 88 24.47 16.80 -14.56
N GLY A 89 23.20 16.44 -14.69
CA GLY A 89 22.15 17.30 -15.23
C GLY A 89 21.96 18.59 -14.46
N THR A 90 22.12 19.70 -15.14
CA THR A 90 21.78 21.06 -14.69
C THR A 90 21.68 21.96 -15.94
N PRO A 91 20.80 22.98 -15.98
CA PRO A 91 20.81 23.93 -17.09
C PRO A 91 22.21 24.50 -17.31
N ARG A 92 22.67 24.53 -18.57
CA ARG A 92 24.02 24.98 -18.90
C ARG A 92 24.24 26.41 -18.39
N PRO A 93 25.26 26.65 -17.52
CA PRO A 93 25.53 28.00 -17.04
C PRO A 93 26.12 28.86 -18.14
N ILE A 94 25.61 30.06 -18.30
CA ILE A 94 26.06 31.00 -19.34
C ILE A 94 26.93 32.08 -18.73
N ALA A 95 26.43 32.80 -17.72
CA ALA A 95 27.14 33.89 -17.06
C ALA A 95 26.59 34.20 -15.66
N TYR A 96 27.32 35.03 -14.92
CA TYR A 96 26.80 35.74 -13.77
C TYR A 96 27.28 37.19 -13.80
N PHE A 97 26.48 38.07 -13.22
CA PHE A 97 26.80 39.51 -13.11
C PHE A 97 26.50 39.97 -11.71
N ASP A 98 27.45 40.67 -11.11
CA ASP A 98 27.34 41.29 -9.78
C ASP A 98 27.70 42.76 -9.87
N CYS A 99 26.85 43.63 -9.34
CA CYS A 99 27.13 45.04 -9.15
C CYS A 99 27.37 45.31 -7.69
N TRP A 100 28.55 45.81 -7.37
CA TRP A 100 28.99 46.11 -6.00
C TRP A 100 29.24 47.60 -5.79
N GLU A 101 28.69 48.16 -4.72
CA GLU A 101 29.02 49.49 -4.18
C GLU A 101 29.83 49.27 -2.90
N GLY A 102 31.14 49.33 -3.00
CA GLY A 102 32.02 48.93 -1.90
C GLY A 102 31.82 47.45 -1.52
N SER A 103 31.37 47.15 -0.30
CA SER A 103 31.05 45.79 0.15
C SER A 103 29.53 45.47 0.08
N ARG A 104 28.73 46.35 -0.51
CA ARG A 104 27.30 46.19 -0.65
C ARG A 104 26.95 45.62 -2.03
N LEU A 105 26.23 44.52 -2.06
CA LEU A 105 25.74 43.92 -3.30
C LEU A 105 24.44 44.60 -3.73
N VAL A 106 24.51 45.37 -4.83
CA VAL A 106 23.36 46.11 -5.36
C VAL A 106 22.52 45.25 -6.26
N GLU A 107 23.15 44.52 -7.19
CA GLU A 107 22.50 43.64 -8.11
C GLU A 107 23.31 42.33 -8.32
N SER A 108 22.63 41.24 -8.52
CA SER A 108 23.26 39.95 -8.75
C SER A 108 22.36 39.09 -9.62
N PHE A 109 22.87 38.65 -10.78
CA PHE A 109 22.15 37.87 -11.78
C PHE A 109 22.93 36.62 -12.14
N TYR A 110 22.20 35.48 -12.21
CA TYR A 110 22.71 34.23 -12.74
C TYR A 110 21.93 33.86 -14.00
N LEU A 111 22.62 33.55 -15.07
CA LEU A 111 22.07 33.20 -16.38
C LEU A 111 22.42 31.74 -16.73
N SER A 112 21.41 31.03 -17.19
CA SER A 112 21.54 29.67 -17.73
C SER A 112 20.70 29.49 -18.98
N ASP A 113 20.95 28.43 -19.73
CA ASP A 113 20.03 28.03 -20.79
C ASP A 113 18.62 27.88 -20.21
N TYR A 114 17.62 28.28 -20.99
CA TYR A 114 16.24 27.98 -20.67
C TYR A 114 15.86 26.62 -21.29
N LEU A 115 15.50 25.67 -20.46
CA LEU A 115 14.99 24.38 -20.88
C LEU A 115 13.46 24.45 -20.89
N GLU A 116 12.88 24.18 -22.06
CA GLU A 116 11.41 24.23 -22.21
C GLU A 116 10.74 23.00 -21.58
N SER A 117 9.49 23.16 -21.14
CA SER A 117 8.63 22.06 -20.67
C SER A 117 9.21 21.23 -19.53
N LEU A 118 9.97 21.87 -18.62
CA LEU A 118 10.42 21.22 -17.38
C LEU A 118 9.28 21.09 -16.39
N THR A 119 9.16 19.93 -15.81
CA THR A 119 8.28 19.62 -14.67
C THR A 119 9.13 19.36 -13.43
N SER A 120 8.74 19.91 -12.29
CA SER A 120 9.45 19.61 -11.05
C SER A 120 9.02 18.27 -10.47
N PHE A 121 9.95 17.59 -9.78
CA PHE A 121 9.61 16.36 -9.04
C PHE A 121 8.49 16.60 -8.02
N LYS A 122 8.40 17.84 -7.48
CA LYS A 122 7.28 18.24 -6.60
C LYS A 122 5.93 18.16 -7.34
N ASP A 123 5.83 18.75 -8.53
CA ASP A 123 4.56 18.83 -9.26
C ASP A 123 4.17 17.47 -9.81
N SER A 124 5.13 16.68 -10.28
CA SER A 124 4.90 15.29 -10.68
C SER A 124 4.38 14.42 -9.51
N LEU A 125 4.93 14.58 -8.30
CA LEU A 125 4.42 13.86 -7.13
C LEU A 125 2.99 14.30 -6.76
N ILE A 126 2.68 15.60 -6.88
CA ILE A 126 1.32 16.09 -6.61
C ILE A 126 0.34 15.47 -7.61
N GLN A 127 0.70 15.43 -8.89
CA GLN A 127 -0.08 14.79 -9.93
C GLN A 127 -0.29 13.29 -9.63
N ILE A 128 0.78 12.55 -9.36
CA ILE A 128 0.71 11.13 -9.00
C ILE A 128 -0.25 10.90 -7.81
N TYR A 129 -0.21 11.76 -6.79
CA TYR A 129 -1.09 11.63 -5.63
C TYR A 129 -2.54 11.99 -5.93
N GLN A 130 -2.80 12.90 -6.87
CA GLN A 130 -4.15 13.30 -7.28
C GLN A 130 -4.77 12.28 -8.24
N GLU A 131 -4.02 11.78 -9.19
CA GLU A 131 -4.44 10.79 -10.18
C GLU A 131 -4.48 9.37 -9.61
N ARG A 132 -3.94 9.16 -8.40
CA ARG A 132 -3.83 7.84 -7.75
C ARG A 132 -3.12 6.79 -8.60
N ALA A 133 -2.05 7.23 -9.26
CA ALA A 133 -1.19 6.35 -10.03
C ALA A 133 -0.75 5.13 -9.20
N ASP A 134 -0.55 4.00 -9.88
CA ASP A 134 -0.05 2.79 -9.25
C ASP A 134 1.29 3.02 -8.55
N CYS A 135 1.50 2.38 -7.41
CA CYS A 135 2.73 2.57 -6.63
C CYS A 135 3.98 2.08 -7.38
N ARG A 136 3.85 1.12 -8.31
CA ARG A 136 4.95 0.62 -9.13
C ARG A 136 5.47 1.73 -10.04
N PHE A 137 4.57 2.46 -10.67
CA PHE A 137 4.94 3.64 -11.44
C PHE A 137 5.72 4.65 -10.59
N LEU A 138 5.23 4.98 -9.38
CA LEU A 138 5.96 5.87 -8.47
C LEU A 138 7.36 5.33 -8.13
N VAL A 139 7.49 4.03 -7.89
CA VAL A 139 8.78 3.43 -7.52
C VAL A 139 9.80 3.49 -8.65
N GLU A 140 9.39 3.25 -9.89
CA GLU A 140 10.25 3.43 -11.07
C GLU A 140 10.77 4.86 -11.15
N ARG A 141 9.88 5.84 -10.93
CA ARG A 141 10.24 7.27 -10.89
C ARG A 141 11.18 7.61 -9.74
N LEU A 142 10.97 6.99 -8.57
CA LEU A 142 11.92 7.09 -7.46
C LEU A 142 13.30 6.51 -7.81
N GLY A 143 13.34 5.43 -8.58
CA GLY A 143 14.57 4.85 -9.11
C GLY A 143 15.36 5.84 -9.98
N HIS A 144 14.67 6.52 -10.89
CA HIS A 144 15.26 7.54 -11.74
C HIS A 144 15.86 8.71 -10.94
N ILE A 145 15.10 9.24 -9.98
CA ILE A 145 15.54 10.31 -9.07
C ILE A 145 16.72 9.85 -8.19
N ALA A 146 16.65 8.65 -7.62
CA ALA A 146 17.72 8.11 -6.77
C ALA A 146 19.05 7.99 -7.52
N SER A 147 19.02 7.50 -8.76
CA SER A 147 20.17 7.36 -9.62
C SER A 147 20.80 8.72 -9.97
N ALA A 148 19.97 9.73 -10.23
CA ALA A 148 20.45 11.10 -10.48
C ALA A 148 21.11 11.71 -9.22
N ILE A 149 20.48 11.57 -8.05
CA ILE A 149 21.05 12.04 -6.78
C ILE A 149 22.37 11.31 -6.49
N ARG A 150 22.44 10.02 -6.77
CA ARG A 150 23.65 9.22 -6.59
C ARG A 150 24.79 9.76 -7.44
N ARG A 151 24.58 9.98 -8.74
CA ARG A 151 25.58 10.58 -9.63
C ARG A 151 26.06 11.95 -9.15
N MET A 152 25.14 12.81 -8.72
CA MET A 152 25.49 14.14 -8.17
C MET A 152 26.37 14.02 -6.91
N HIS A 153 26.07 13.11 -6.01
CA HIS A 153 26.85 12.91 -4.79
C HIS A 153 28.21 12.26 -5.06
N ASP A 154 28.30 11.35 -6.02
CA ASP A 154 29.52 10.60 -6.32
C ASP A 154 30.56 11.46 -7.04
N VAL A 155 30.15 12.55 -7.72
CA VAL A 155 31.07 13.57 -8.21
C VAL A 155 31.48 14.58 -7.13
N GLY A 156 31.05 14.42 -5.90
CA GLY A 156 31.42 15.27 -4.77
C GLY A 156 30.58 16.53 -4.61
N PHE A 157 29.38 16.61 -5.18
CA PHE A 157 28.52 17.79 -5.01
C PHE A 157 27.46 17.58 -3.92
N TRP A 158 27.55 18.37 -2.86
CA TRP A 158 26.59 18.43 -1.77
C TRP A 158 25.63 19.61 -1.97
N HIS A 159 24.36 19.34 -2.27
CA HIS A 159 23.36 20.34 -2.64
C HIS A 159 22.94 21.23 -1.46
N ARG A 160 22.76 20.67 -0.27
CA ARG A 160 22.35 21.31 1.00
C ARG A 160 20.92 21.86 1.05
N ASP A 161 20.21 21.85 -0.06
CA ASP A 161 18.80 22.29 -0.15
C ASP A 161 18.06 21.44 -1.20
N LEU A 162 18.30 20.13 -1.19
CA LEU A 162 17.74 19.17 -2.13
C LEU A 162 16.26 18.92 -1.84
N GLY A 163 15.42 19.93 -2.14
CA GLY A 163 13.98 19.81 -2.09
C GLY A 163 13.41 19.30 -3.42
N ASN A 164 12.22 18.70 -3.39
CA ASN A 164 11.58 18.16 -4.60
C ASN A 164 11.39 19.18 -5.71
N GLN A 165 11.24 20.46 -5.39
CA GLN A 165 11.13 21.57 -6.34
C GLN A 165 12.46 21.94 -7.02
N ASN A 166 13.58 21.40 -6.56
CA ASN A 166 14.94 21.70 -7.06
C ASN A 166 15.49 20.57 -7.96
N MET A 167 14.64 19.62 -8.31
CA MET A 167 14.85 18.56 -9.28
C MET A 167 13.79 18.67 -10.35
N GLU A 168 14.20 18.98 -11.59
CA GLU A 168 13.30 19.16 -12.72
C GLU A 168 13.72 18.23 -13.85
N PHE A 169 12.78 17.85 -14.70
CA PHE A 169 13.00 16.98 -15.87
C PHE A 169 11.94 17.25 -16.93
N GLN A 170 12.23 16.90 -18.17
CA GLN A 170 11.23 16.86 -19.23
C GLN A 170 10.43 15.57 -19.12
N VAL A 171 9.15 15.62 -19.46
CA VAL A 171 8.27 14.45 -19.57
C VAL A 171 7.94 14.29 -21.04
N SER A 172 8.27 13.15 -21.64
CA SER A 172 7.91 12.81 -23.01
C SER A 172 6.46 12.35 -23.14
N GLY A 173 5.96 12.23 -24.37
CA GLY A 173 4.59 11.78 -24.64
C GLY A 173 4.25 10.39 -24.10
N ASP A 174 5.26 9.56 -23.84
CA ASP A 174 5.15 8.22 -23.27
C ASP A 174 5.35 8.21 -21.74
N GLU A 175 5.19 9.38 -21.10
CA GLU A 175 5.41 9.60 -19.65
C GLU A 175 6.85 9.29 -19.16
N GLU A 176 7.81 9.13 -20.07
CA GLU A 176 9.20 8.93 -19.70
C GLU A 176 9.82 10.22 -19.15
N TRP A 177 10.52 10.10 -18.03
CA TRP A 177 11.25 11.21 -17.43
C TRP A 177 12.66 11.32 -18.03
N GLY A 178 12.92 12.47 -18.61
CA GLY A 178 14.24 12.83 -19.13
C GLY A 178 15.28 13.02 -18.02
N GLU A 179 16.49 13.44 -18.38
CA GLU A 179 17.57 13.68 -17.44
C GLU A 179 17.16 14.67 -16.33
N VAL A 180 17.40 14.29 -15.07
CA VAL A 180 17.12 15.16 -13.92
C VAL A 180 18.06 16.35 -13.92
N GLN A 181 17.51 17.55 -13.93
CA GLN A 181 18.19 18.83 -13.88
C GLN A 181 18.15 19.38 -12.46
N PHE A 182 19.31 19.49 -11.80
CA PHE A 182 19.41 20.10 -10.48
C PHE A 182 19.49 21.63 -10.59
N ILE A 183 18.64 22.33 -9.85
CA ILE A 183 18.56 23.80 -9.85
C ILE A 183 18.73 24.36 -8.43
N ASP A 184 18.82 25.70 -8.31
CA ASP A 184 19.04 26.43 -7.04
C ASP A 184 20.32 26.04 -6.28
N LEU A 185 21.41 25.94 -7.02
CA LEU A 185 22.71 25.42 -6.56
C LEU A 185 23.51 26.37 -5.65
N ASN A 186 23.03 27.59 -5.35
CA ASN A 186 23.75 28.63 -4.64
C ASN A 186 24.22 28.27 -3.20
N ARG A 187 23.62 27.22 -2.61
CA ARG A 187 23.98 26.69 -1.29
C ARG A 187 24.94 25.51 -1.36
N GLY A 188 25.08 24.94 -2.55
CA GLY A 188 25.89 23.74 -2.78
C GLY A 188 27.35 23.93 -2.38
N ARG A 189 28.00 22.81 -2.14
CA ARG A 189 29.44 22.75 -1.87
C ARG A 189 30.06 21.60 -2.61
N ILE A 190 31.23 21.86 -3.17
CA ILE A 190 32.06 20.85 -3.80
C ILE A 190 32.96 20.23 -2.73
N ARG A 191 33.06 18.93 -2.72
CA ARG A 191 33.88 18.09 -1.85
C ARG A 191 34.67 17.10 -2.71
N GLU A 192 35.73 16.59 -2.16
CA GLU A 192 36.41 15.44 -2.74
C GLU A 192 35.52 14.20 -2.64
N ASP A 193 35.03 13.90 -1.42
CA ASP A 193 34.04 12.88 -1.14
C ASP A 193 32.97 13.42 -0.16
N LEU A 194 31.74 12.93 -0.31
CA LEU A 194 30.65 13.24 0.60
C LEU A 194 30.56 12.20 1.72
N SER A 195 30.58 12.67 2.95
CA SER A 195 30.30 11.86 4.12
C SER A 195 28.85 11.34 4.14
N LEU A 196 28.61 10.22 4.85
CA LEU A 196 27.27 9.70 5.08
C LEU A 196 26.30 10.75 5.66
N LYS A 197 26.82 11.65 6.53
CA LYS A 197 26.03 12.72 7.14
C LYS A 197 25.62 13.81 6.14
N GLU A 198 26.47 14.15 5.17
CA GLU A 198 26.16 15.12 4.13
C GLU A 198 25.13 14.54 3.15
N ARG A 199 25.31 13.28 2.73
CA ARG A 199 24.32 12.55 1.92
C ARG A 199 22.96 12.43 2.62
N ALA A 200 22.95 12.07 3.90
CA ALA A 200 21.73 11.99 4.72
C ALA A 200 21.03 13.34 4.90
N GLN A 201 21.79 14.44 4.94
CA GLN A 201 21.23 15.78 5.04
C GLN A 201 20.43 16.15 3.78
N ASP A 202 20.91 15.84 2.59
CA ASP A 202 20.18 16.10 1.35
C ASP A 202 18.91 15.24 1.30
N PHE A 203 18.97 13.96 1.62
CA PHE A 203 17.80 13.10 1.73
C PHE A 203 16.75 13.62 2.73
N SER A 204 17.18 14.24 3.83
CA SER A 204 16.25 14.77 4.84
C SER A 204 15.36 15.91 4.34
N ARG A 205 15.70 16.52 3.19
CA ARG A 205 14.95 17.61 2.55
C ARG A 205 13.89 17.10 1.55
N ILE A 206 14.01 15.84 1.11
CA ILE A 206 13.09 15.24 0.16
C ILE A 206 11.76 14.95 0.86
N ARG A 207 10.68 15.50 0.35
CA ARG A 207 9.32 15.30 0.89
C ARG A 207 8.67 14.09 0.23
N LEU A 208 8.72 12.98 0.94
CA LEU A 208 8.05 11.72 0.60
C LEU A 208 7.48 11.10 1.89
N PRO A 209 6.40 10.30 1.81
CA PRO A 209 6.06 9.36 2.87
C PRO A 209 7.25 8.47 3.23
N SER A 210 7.37 8.07 4.49
CA SER A 210 8.55 7.31 4.97
C SER A 210 8.77 6.00 4.20
N ALA A 211 7.70 5.31 3.79
CA ALA A 211 7.81 4.11 2.97
C ALA A 211 8.56 4.39 1.65
N PHE A 212 8.15 5.41 0.92
CA PHE A 212 8.78 5.77 -0.36
C PHE A 212 10.17 6.41 -0.21
N LEU A 213 10.41 7.11 0.90
CA LEU A 213 11.76 7.59 1.21
C LEU A 213 12.73 6.44 1.48
N ASN A 214 12.26 5.36 2.10
CA ASN A 214 13.04 4.14 2.29
C ASN A 214 13.34 3.44 0.96
N VAL A 215 12.36 3.37 0.05
CA VAL A 215 12.59 2.88 -1.32
C VAL A 215 13.64 3.71 -2.03
N LEU A 216 13.50 5.03 -2.04
CA LEU A 216 14.47 5.96 -2.64
C LEU A 216 15.89 5.71 -2.08
N ALA A 217 16.02 5.54 -0.76
CA ALA A 217 17.30 5.28 -0.11
C ALA A 217 17.88 3.92 -0.50
N ARG A 218 17.06 2.89 -0.63
CA ARG A 218 17.53 1.55 -1.06
C ARG A 218 18.04 1.55 -2.48
N VAL A 219 17.31 2.16 -3.41
CA VAL A 219 17.75 2.31 -4.80
C VAL A 219 19.04 3.14 -4.88
N TYR A 220 19.12 4.24 -4.13
CA TYR A 220 20.32 5.06 -4.06
C TYR A 220 21.57 4.28 -3.62
N TRP A 221 21.43 3.36 -2.67
CA TRP A 221 22.54 2.55 -2.15
C TRP A 221 22.75 1.23 -2.93
N GLY A 222 21.82 0.84 -3.82
CA GLY A 222 21.84 -0.46 -4.48
C GLY A 222 21.59 -1.61 -3.51
N GLY A 223 20.75 -1.38 -2.49
CA GLY A 223 20.44 -2.35 -1.44
C GLY A 223 20.13 -1.69 -0.10
N ASN A 224 20.41 -2.38 1.00
CA ASN A 224 20.14 -1.82 2.33
C ASN A 224 21.07 -0.63 2.63
N PRO A 225 20.52 0.56 2.95
CA PRO A 225 21.33 1.72 3.29
C PRO A 225 22.11 1.50 4.59
N PRO A 226 23.33 2.08 4.75
CA PRO A 226 24.08 2.01 5.99
C PRO A 226 23.25 2.50 7.18
N ARG A 227 23.35 1.79 8.32
CA ARG A 227 22.59 2.14 9.54
C ARG A 227 22.84 3.56 10.01
N GLU A 228 24.07 4.05 9.90
CA GLU A 228 24.45 5.42 10.27
C GLU A 228 23.74 6.44 9.36
N PHE A 229 23.70 6.21 8.04
CA PHE A 229 22.97 7.05 7.09
C PHE A 229 21.49 7.13 7.45
N THR A 230 20.84 5.99 7.65
CA THR A 230 19.40 5.91 7.98
C THR A 230 19.09 6.64 9.29
N LYS A 231 19.92 6.45 10.33
CA LYS A 231 19.77 7.12 11.63
C LYS A 231 19.88 8.62 11.49
N GLU A 232 20.90 9.10 10.77
CA GLU A 232 21.14 10.53 10.54
C GLU A 232 20.02 11.16 9.69
N MET A 233 19.60 10.50 8.61
CA MET A 233 18.49 10.94 7.75
C MET A 233 17.20 11.13 8.56
N ILE A 234 16.81 10.15 9.36
CA ILE A 234 15.60 10.23 10.20
C ILE A 234 15.73 11.36 11.22
N SER A 235 16.86 11.47 11.90
CA SER A 235 17.11 12.52 12.90
C SER A 235 16.99 13.91 12.30
N ARG A 236 17.66 14.16 11.17
CA ARG A 236 17.63 15.46 10.46
C ARG A 236 16.25 15.78 9.91
N ARG A 237 15.54 14.78 9.37
CA ARG A 237 14.17 14.92 8.90
C ARG A 237 13.23 15.35 10.03
N ARG A 238 13.30 14.71 11.20
CA ARG A 238 12.55 15.13 12.40
C ARG A 238 12.84 16.56 12.82
N GLY A 239 14.12 16.95 12.82
CA GLY A 239 14.55 18.31 13.11
C GLY A 239 14.00 19.33 12.09
N PHE A 240 14.05 19.00 10.81
CA PHE A 240 13.51 19.85 9.74
C PHE A 240 11.98 20.01 9.84
N GLU A 241 11.26 18.95 10.07
CA GLU A 241 9.82 18.98 10.26
C GLU A 241 9.40 19.76 11.52
N TRP A 242 10.17 19.63 12.61
CA TRP A 242 9.96 20.43 13.80
C TRP A 242 10.20 21.91 13.50
N TRP A 243 11.26 22.23 12.78
CA TRP A 243 11.58 23.60 12.35
C TRP A 243 10.47 24.19 11.46
N GLU A 244 9.92 23.43 10.51
CA GLU A 244 8.81 23.87 9.68
C GLU A 244 7.56 24.16 10.51
N ARG A 245 7.21 23.29 11.45
CA ARG A 245 6.07 23.50 12.36
C ARG A 245 6.26 24.70 13.25
N SER A 246 7.44 24.84 13.84
CA SER A 246 7.78 26.00 14.69
C SER A 246 7.76 27.33 13.92
N ARG A 247 7.79 27.29 12.58
CA ARG A 247 7.62 28.48 11.72
C ARG A 247 6.28 29.16 11.96
N LYS A 248 5.24 28.43 12.32
CA LYS A 248 3.94 28.99 12.69
C LYS A 248 4.05 29.94 13.89
N TRP A 249 4.83 29.51 14.87
CA TRP A 249 5.06 30.25 16.13
C TRP A 249 6.04 31.40 15.95
N ARG A 250 7.04 31.22 15.11
CA ARG A 250 8.07 32.24 14.84
C ARG A 250 7.61 33.37 13.93
N HIS A 251 6.54 33.17 13.16
CA HIS A 251 6.00 34.13 12.23
C HIS A 251 4.46 34.16 12.28
N PRO A 252 3.84 34.57 13.40
CA PRO A 252 2.39 34.47 13.62
C PRO A 252 1.58 35.34 12.64
N PHE A 253 2.12 36.47 12.21
CA PHE A 253 1.43 37.42 11.33
C PHE A 253 1.66 37.21 9.83
N ARG A 254 2.41 36.18 9.44
CA ARG A 254 2.64 35.93 8.01
C ARG A 254 1.40 35.32 7.39
N LYS A 255 0.74 36.08 6.48
CA LYS A 255 -0.37 35.57 5.67
C LYS A 255 0.12 34.30 4.94
N ARG A 256 -0.62 33.22 5.09
CA ARG A 256 -0.39 31.98 4.34
C ARG A 256 -1.16 32.08 3.04
N SER A 257 -0.55 31.74 1.92
CA SER A 257 -1.32 31.26 0.80
C SER A 257 -2.03 29.99 1.29
N ARG A 258 -3.36 30.04 1.43
CA ARG A 258 -4.18 28.83 1.54
C ARG A 258 -3.90 28.04 0.27
N GLY A 259 -3.67 26.72 0.42
CA GLY A 259 -3.27 25.85 -0.63
C GLY A 259 -3.96 26.15 -1.95
N GLY A 260 -3.17 26.64 -2.89
CA GLY A 260 -3.57 26.72 -4.29
C GLY A 260 -3.33 25.38 -4.97
N VAL A 261 -3.84 25.25 -6.18
CA VAL A 261 -3.45 24.18 -7.09
C VAL A 261 -1.92 24.05 -7.04
N GLY A 262 -1.39 22.90 -6.57
CA GLY A 262 0.05 22.66 -6.45
C GLY A 262 0.62 22.57 -5.01
N SER A 263 -0.20 22.39 -3.96
CA SER A 263 0.27 22.00 -2.63
C SER A 263 0.18 20.49 -2.42
N TYR A 264 1.18 19.93 -1.73
CA TYR A 264 1.08 18.52 -1.30
C TYR A 264 -0.16 18.33 -0.43
N PRO A 265 -0.88 17.20 -0.59
CA PRO A 265 -1.81 16.75 0.42
C PRO A 265 -1.07 16.57 1.76
N GLU A 266 -1.80 16.63 2.86
CA GLU A 266 -1.23 16.30 4.17
C GLU A 266 -0.78 14.83 4.16
N VAL A 267 0.32 14.50 4.81
CA VAL A 267 0.92 13.14 4.75
C VAL A 267 -0.08 12.04 5.15
N GLN A 268 -0.95 12.33 6.13
CA GLN A 268 -2.00 11.39 6.54
C GLN A 268 -3.10 11.18 5.50
N ASP A 269 -3.21 12.07 4.52
CA ASP A 269 -4.23 12.02 3.47
C ASP A 269 -3.67 11.49 2.14
N ILE A 270 -2.37 11.25 2.05
CA ILE A 270 -1.76 10.58 0.90
C ILE A 270 -2.16 9.10 0.93
N TRP A 271 -2.73 8.63 -0.16
CA TRP A 271 -3.14 7.25 -0.32
C TRP A 271 -2.80 6.77 -1.75
N ILE A 272 -2.13 5.65 -1.87
CA ILE A 272 -1.69 5.09 -3.15
C ILE A 272 -1.99 3.60 -3.15
N TRP A 273 -2.48 3.12 -4.28
CA TRP A 273 -2.82 1.73 -4.53
C TRP A 273 -1.66 0.97 -5.17
N ASP A 274 -1.48 -0.28 -4.80
CA ASP A 274 -0.63 -1.24 -5.50
C ASP A 274 -1.53 -2.32 -6.13
N ARG A 275 -1.69 -2.24 -7.43
CA ARG A 275 -2.53 -3.14 -8.19
C ARG A 275 -2.05 -4.59 -8.09
N GLU A 276 -0.75 -4.85 -8.13
CA GLU A 276 -0.19 -6.20 -8.09
C GLU A 276 -0.41 -6.92 -6.77
N SER A 277 -0.27 -6.23 -5.66
CA SER A 277 -0.56 -6.78 -4.34
C SER A 277 -2.03 -6.60 -3.92
N ALA A 278 -2.82 -5.91 -4.73
CA ALA A 278 -4.21 -5.58 -4.49
C ALA A 278 -4.47 -4.92 -3.12
N GLN A 279 -3.60 -3.99 -2.72
CA GLN A 279 -3.69 -3.30 -1.43
C GLN A 279 -3.14 -1.87 -1.48
N ALA A 280 -3.52 -1.08 -0.48
CA ALA A 280 -2.93 0.24 -0.28
C ALA A 280 -1.45 0.13 0.14
N SER A 281 -0.59 0.97 -0.47
CA SER A 281 0.85 0.84 -0.37
C SER A 281 1.51 1.79 0.65
N ILE A 282 0.79 2.75 1.21
CA ILE A 282 1.38 3.69 2.16
C ILE A 282 1.42 3.09 3.56
N THR A 283 2.64 2.92 4.07
CA THR A 283 2.88 2.62 5.48
C THR A 283 3.56 3.81 6.14
N MET A 284 3.13 4.11 7.35
CA MET A 284 3.74 5.15 8.18
C MET A 284 4.66 4.55 9.22
N GLU A 285 5.82 5.14 9.39
CA GLU A 285 6.72 4.82 10.49
C GLU A 285 6.05 5.05 11.86
N ARG A 286 6.48 4.31 12.87
CA ARG A 286 5.90 4.39 14.21
C ARG A 286 5.82 5.82 14.78
N TYR A 287 6.82 6.66 14.49
CA TYR A 287 6.84 8.05 14.95
C TYR A 287 5.84 8.94 14.19
N GLU A 288 5.58 8.66 12.91
CA GLU A 288 4.57 9.35 12.11
C GLU A 288 3.17 8.96 12.59
N ARG A 289 2.91 7.66 12.77
CA ARG A 289 1.64 7.16 13.29
C ARG A 289 1.25 7.81 14.61
N LYS A 290 2.19 7.99 15.54
CA LYS A 290 1.95 8.65 16.82
C LYS A 290 1.47 10.10 16.72
N ARG A 291 1.67 10.75 15.57
CA ARG A 291 1.19 12.12 15.35
C ARG A 291 -0.27 12.17 14.95
N TYR A 292 -0.69 11.17 14.17
CA TYR A 292 -2.04 11.12 13.60
C TYR A 292 -3.00 10.34 14.48
N TYR A 293 -2.49 9.45 15.29
CA TYR A 293 -3.29 8.79 16.31
C TYR A 293 -3.53 9.71 17.50
N SER A 294 -4.79 10.04 17.74
CA SER A 294 -5.17 10.75 18.96
C SER A 294 -4.92 9.87 20.20
N ARG A 295 -4.54 10.49 21.31
CA ARG A 295 -4.42 9.76 22.60
C ARG A 295 -5.74 9.07 22.95
N GLY A 296 -6.89 9.71 22.64
CA GLY A 296 -8.22 9.16 22.86
C GLY A 296 -8.48 7.85 22.13
N ARG A 297 -7.82 7.57 20.99
CA ARG A 297 -7.94 6.29 20.29
C ARG A 297 -7.51 5.12 21.19
N TYR A 298 -6.34 5.24 21.81
CA TYR A 298 -5.84 4.17 22.68
C TYR A 298 -6.71 3.98 23.91
N CYS A 299 -7.26 5.07 24.47
CA CYS A 299 -8.20 4.99 25.57
C CYS A 299 -9.51 4.30 25.17
N LYS A 300 -10.04 4.61 23.96
CA LYS A 300 -11.25 3.94 23.44
C LYS A 300 -11.03 2.45 23.22
N VAL A 301 -9.91 2.05 22.62
CA VAL A 301 -9.55 0.64 22.43
C VAL A 301 -9.41 -0.08 23.79
N ALA A 302 -8.68 0.51 24.72
CA ALA A 302 -8.52 -0.06 26.08
C ALA A 302 -9.86 -0.19 26.78
N TRP A 303 -10.72 0.80 26.67
CA TRP A 303 -12.06 0.77 27.28
C TRP A 303 -12.95 -0.33 26.69
N ALA A 304 -12.99 -0.47 25.36
CA ALA A 304 -13.74 -1.52 24.68
C ALA A 304 -13.29 -2.92 25.12
N VAL A 305 -11.97 -3.13 25.25
CA VAL A 305 -11.44 -4.40 25.76
C VAL A 305 -11.83 -4.63 27.21
N LEU A 306 -11.67 -3.64 28.09
CA LEU A 306 -12.00 -3.78 29.50
C LEU A 306 -13.49 -4.10 29.70
N LYS A 307 -14.38 -3.50 28.91
CA LYS A 307 -15.82 -3.73 28.94
C LYS A 307 -16.21 -5.15 28.55
N SER A 308 -15.53 -5.74 27.60
CA SER A 308 -15.87 -7.04 26.94
C SER A 308 -15.01 -8.22 27.41
N ALA A 309 -13.76 -8.00 27.82
CA ALA A 309 -12.76 -9.06 28.05
C ALA A 309 -13.22 -10.20 28.98
N GLY A 310 -13.84 -9.87 30.11
CA GLY A 310 -14.29 -10.90 31.05
C GLY A 310 -15.40 -11.79 30.50
N LYS A 311 -16.31 -11.22 29.69
CA LYS A 311 -17.40 -11.97 29.03
C LYS A 311 -16.85 -12.80 27.88
N VAL A 312 -16.01 -12.20 27.01
CA VAL A 312 -15.38 -12.88 25.88
C VAL A 312 -14.53 -14.05 26.37
N TRP A 313 -13.70 -13.84 27.41
CA TRP A 313 -12.84 -14.91 27.92
C TRP A 313 -13.64 -16.07 28.53
N ARG A 314 -14.72 -15.78 29.22
CA ARG A 314 -15.64 -16.79 29.77
C ARG A 314 -16.27 -17.62 28.63
N GLU A 315 -16.80 -16.94 27.61
CA GLU A 315 -17.41 -17.60 26.45
C GLU A 315 -16.40 -18.42 25.66
N TYR A 316 -15.22 -17.87 25.41
CA TYR A 316 -14.11 -18.58 24.75
C TYR A 316 -13.76 -19.89 25.49
N ARG A 317 -13.57 -19.83 26.81
CA ARG A 317 -13.25 -21.03 27.61
C ARG A 317 -14.39 -22.04 27.65
N ARG A 318 -15.64 -21.58 27.55
CA ARG A 318 -16.81 -22.45 27.49
C ARG A 318 -16.91 -23.20 26.17
N GLN A 319 -16.63 -22.56 25.05
CA GLN A 319 -16.85 -23.16 23.75
C GLN A 319 -15.63 -23.86 23.16
N LEU A 320 -14.39 -23.51 23.53
CA LEU A 320 -13.20 -24.11 22.95
C LEU A 320 -13.15 -25.65 23.10
N PRO A 321 -13.54 -26.25 24.25
CA PRO A 321 -13.61 -27.71 24.36
C PRO A 321 -14.67 -28.38 23.47
N LEU A 322 -15.61 -27.61 22.90
CA LEU A 322 -16.64 -28.10 21.98
C LEU A 322 -16.18 -28.13 20.52
N ALA A 323 -14.93 -27.74 20.24
CA ALA A 323 -14.38 -27.82 18.91
C ALA A 323 -14.48 -29.23 18.35
N TYR A 324 -14.86 -29.35 17.07
CA TYR A 324 -15.03 -30.62 16.35
C TYR A 324 -16.09 -31.60 16.90
N GLN A 325 -16.94 -31.18 17.84
CA GLN A 325 -17.95 -32.06 18.44
C GLN A 325 -19.31 -32.00 17.71
N SER A 326 -19.49 -31.06 16.79
CA SER A 326 -20.75 -30.89 16.07
C SER A 326 -20.64 -31.40 14.64
N ARG A 327 -21.68 -32.08 14.16
CA ARG A 327 -21.81 -32.38 12.75
C ARG A 327 -22.04 -31.11 11.96
N ILE A 328 -21.34 -30.94 10.84
CA ILE A 328 -21.35 -29.71 10.05
C ILE A 328 -21.53 -30.07 8.57
N ASP A 329 -22.63 -29.61 7.97
CA ASP A 329 -22.79 -29.62 6.51
C ASP A 329 -21.81 -28.62 5.90
N LEU A 330 -20.93 -29.12 5.02
CA LEU A 330 -19.88 -28.32 4.38
C LEU A 330 -20.34 -27.58 3.13
N LYS A 331 -21.56 -27.85 2.65
CA LYS A 331 -22.10 -27.21 1.45
C LYS A 331 -22.12 -25.68 1.60
N GLY A 332 -21.48 -24.98 0.65
CA GLY A 332 -21.43 -23.52 0.61
C GLY A 332 -20.55 -22.87 1.68
N ARG A 333 -19.69 -23.63 2.38
CA ARG A 333 -18.81 -23.06 3.42
C ARG A 333 -17.43 -22.64 2.93
N PHE A 334 -17.05 -23.08 1.73
CA PHE A 334 -15.75 -22.77 1.12
C PHE A 334 -15.99 -21.97 -0.15
N GLY A 335 -15.50 -20.74 -0.17
CA GLY A 335 -15.64 -19.83 -1.29
C GLY A 335 -14.28 -19.34 -1.79
N VAL A 336 -14.29 -18.65 -2.91
CA VAL A 336 -13.13 -18.00 -3.51
C VAL A 336 -13.42 -16.55 -3.83
N ALA A 337 -12.42 -15.70 -3.70
CA ALA A 337 -12.51 -14.30 -4.12
C ALA A 337 -12.05 -14.15 -5.58
N LEU A 338 -12.71 -13.26 -6.30
CA LEU A 338 -12.46 -12.94 -7.70
C LEU A 338 -11.98 -11.49 -7.85
N GLU A 339 -11.32 -11.21 -8.97
CA GLU A 339 -11.09 -9.86 -9.43
C GLU A 339 -12.20 -9.42 -10.36
N SER A 340 -12.77 -8.24 -10.12
CA SER A 340 -13.97 -7.78 -10.81
C SER A 340 -13.69 -7.02 -12.12
N THR A 341 -12.50 -6.43 -12.27
CA THR A 341 -12.24 -5.45 -13.35
C THR A 341 -10.92 -5.62 -14.09
N ASP A 342 -9.83 -5.91 -13.42
CA ASP A 342 -8.49 -5.86 -14.01
C ASP A 342 -8.07 -7.14 -14.79
N LEU A 343 -8.90 -8.18 -14.78
CA LEU A 343 -8.60 -9.48 -15.40
C LEU A 343 -9.76 -9.97 -16.29
N ASP A 344 -9.44 -10.85 -17.24
CA ASP A 344 -10.47 -11.50 -18.07
C ASP A 344 -11.46 -12.28 -17.19
N PHE A 345 -12.64 -11.71 -17.03
CA PHE A 345 -13.69 -12.31 -16.21
C PHE A 345 -14.30 -13.58 -16.85
N ASN A 346 -14.30 -13.71 -18.17
CA ASN A 346 -14.79 -14.94 -18.82
C ASN A 346 -13.89 -16.11 -18.44
N ARG A 347 -12.58 -15.90 -18.47
CA ARG A 347 -11.63 -16.94 -18.07
C ARG A 347 -11.74 -17.28 -16.57
N GLN A 348 -11.93 -16.27 -15.70
CA GLN A 348 -12.20 -16.54 -14.28
C GLN A 348 -13.49 -17.35 -14.10
N PHE A 349 -14.53 -17.06 -14.89
CA PHE A 349 -15.80 -17.77 -14.82
C PHE A 349 -15.65 -19.23 -15.26
N GLU A 350 -14.89 -19.52 -16.31
CA GLU A 350 -14.57 -20.89 -16.74
C GLU A 350 -13.90 -21.69 -15.61
N LEU A 351 -12.87 -21.13 -14.98
CA LEU A 351 -12.18 -21.75 -13.85
C LEU A 351 -13.11 -21.99 -12.65
N LEU A 352 -14.08 -21.10 -12.43
CA LEU A 352 -15.10 -21.31 -11.39
C LEU A 352 -16.01 -22.49 -11.69
N GLU A 353 -16.34 -22.76 -12.97
CA GLU A 353 -17.15 -23.93 -13.33
C GLU A 353 -16.41 -25.23 -12.98
N GLU A 354 -15.08 -25.26 -13.07
CA GLU A 354 -14.28 -26.41 -12.66
C GLU A 354 -14.29 -26.64 -11.14
N LEU A 355 -14.47 -25.57 -10.34
CA LEU A 355 -14.64 -25.69 -8.88
C LEU A 355 -16.08 -25.99 -8.45
N GLY A 356 -17.01 -26.07 -9.39
CA GLY A 356 -18.43 -26.26 -9.11
C GLY A 356 -19.12 -24.99 -8.61
N LYS A 357 -20.24 -25.14 -7.91
CA LYS A 357 -21.04 -24.01 -7.43
C LYS A 357 -20.59 -23.52 -6.05
N VAL A 358 -19.33 -23.07 -5.96
CA VAL A 358 -18.81 -22.48 -4.74
C VAL A 358 -19.31 -21.04 -4.56
N PRO A 359 -19.47 -20.56 -3.31
CA PRO A 359 -19.70 -19.15 -3.03
C PRO A 359 -18.54 -18.29 -3.54
N VAL A 360 -18.85 -17.07 -3.96
CA VAL A 360 -17.84 -16.15 -4.48
C VAL A 360 -17.86 -14.82 -3.73
N LEU A 361 -16.69 -14.20 -3.63
CA LEU A 361 -16.54 -12.87 -3.07
C LEU A 361 -15.96 -11.94 -4.14
N LEU A 362 -16.63 -10.81 -4.39
CA LEU A 362 -16.10 -9.72 -5.21
C LEU A 362 -15.81 -8.51 -4.37
N ARG A 363 -14.65 -7.89 -4.60
CA ARG A 363 -14.24 -6.69 -3.91
C ARG A 363 -14.52 -5.45 -4.77
N PHE A 364 -15.14 -4.44 -4.16
CA PHE A 364 -15.40 -3.13 -4.75
C PHE A 364 -14.61 -2.07 -4.01
N CYS A 365 -13.77 -1.34 -4.71
CA CYS A 365 -12.93 -0.32 -4.12
C CYS A 365 -13.47 1.09 -4.47
N HIS A 366 -13.64 1.94 -3.45
CA HIS A 366 -14.10 3.31 -3.63
C HIS A 366 -13.21 4.12 -4.59
N HIS A 367 -11.88 3.88 -4.57
CA HIS A 367 -10.94 4.62 -5.41
C HIS A 367 -11.02 4.32 -6.90
N GLU A 368 -11.58 3.18 -7.30
CA GLU A 368 -11.61 2.76 -8.71
C GLU A 368 -12.59 3.58 -9.56
N GLY A 369 -13.64 4.10 -8.93
CA GLY A 369 -14.60 4.97 -9.60
C GLY A 369 -15.70 4.24 -10.38
N MET A 370 -16.64 5.03 -10.93
CA MET A 370 -17.92 4.59 -11.46
C MET A 370 -17.80 3.52 -12.58
N SER A 371 -16.80 3.59 -13.46
CA SER A 371 -16.66 2.62 -14.56
C SER A 371 -16.40 1.21 -14.02
N CYS A 372 -15.46 1.08 -13.08
CA CYS A 372 -15.14 -0.21 -12.46
C CYS A 372 -16.30 -0.73 -11.59
N TRP A 373 -17.01 0.18 -10.88
CA TRP A 373 -18.20 -0.22 -10.12
C TRP A 373 -19.29 -0.80 -11.01
N LYS A 374 -19.56 -0.19 -12.18
CA LYS A 374 -20.53 -0.71 -13.17
C LYS A 374 -20.14 -2.07 -13.69
N GLU A 375 -18.88 -2.24 -14.03
CA GLU A 375 -18.35 -3.51 -14.49
C GLU A 375 -18.48 -4.58 -13.40
N GLY A 376 -18.02 -4.32 -12.19
CA GLY A 376 -18.15 -5.24 -11.06
C GLY A 376 -19.60 -5.64 -10.77
N VAL A 377 -20.54 -4.70 -10.81
CA VAL A 377 -21.99 -5.02 -10.67
C VAL A 377 -22.48 -5.92 -11.79
N THR A 378 -22.00 -5.74 -13.02
CA THR A 378 -22.32 -6.65 -14.13
C THR A 378 -21.85 -8.07 -13.84
N GLN A 379 -20.65 -8.22 -13.24
CA GLN A 379 -20.14 -9.53 -12.85
C GLN A 379 -20.96 -10.15 -11.70
N VAL A 380 -21.39 -9.35 -10.71
CA VAL A 380 -22.31 -9.81 -9.65
C VAL A 380 -23.59 -10.39 -10.27
N LYS A 381 -24.22 -9.66 -11.21
CA LYS A 381 -25.44 -10.12 -11.89
C LYS A 381 -25.22 -11.45 -12.63
N ARG A 382 -24.08 -11.61 -13.29
CA ARG A 382 -23.70 -12.83 -13.99
C ARG A 382 -23.49 -14.02 -13.05
N LEU A 383 -22.79 -13.81 -11.94
CA LEU A 383 -22.53 -14.85 -10.93
C LEU A 383 -23.82 -15.30 -10.25
N ALA A 384 -24.67 -14.37 -9.85
CA ALA A 384 -25.97 -14.69 -9.26
C ALA A 384 -26.86 -15.45 -10.23
N ALA A 385 -26.89 -15.06 -11.51
CA ALA A 385 -27.64 -15.77 -12.57
C ALA A 385 -27.15 -17.21 -12.77
N SER A 386 -25.89 -17.52 -12.47
CA SER A 386 -25.34 -18.87 -12.49
C SER A 386 -25.74 -19.72 -11.27
N GLY A 387 -26.50 -19.15 -10.34
CA GLY A 387 -26.96 -19.80 -9.10
C GLY A 387 -25.93 -19.92 -8.00
N ARG A 388 -24.89 -19.06 -8.01
CA ARG A 388 -23.90 -18.97 -6.94
C ARG A 388 -24.33 -17.97 -5.87
N GLU A 389 -23.96 -18.25 -4.64
CA GLU A 389 -24.04 -17.26 -3.56
C GLU A 389 -22.93 -16.24 -3.76
N VAL A 390 -23.29 -14.96 -3.74
CA VAL A 390 -22.37 -13.86 -3.96
C VAL A 390 -22.27 -13.02 -2.70
N MET A 391 -21.07 -12.83 -2.21
CA MET A 391 -20.70 -11.84 -1.19
C MET A 391 -19.95 -10.69 -1.87
N ILE A 392 -20.21 -9.46 -1.46
CA ILE A 392 -19.39 -8.31 -1.88
C ILE A 392 -18.67 -7.70 -0.69
N ALA A 393 -17.43 -7.30 -0.93
CA ALA A 393 -16.61 -6.59 0.07
C ALA A 393 -16.40 -5.14 -0.39
N ILE A 394 -16.83 -4.20 0.44
CA ILE A 394 -16.81 -2.77 0.17
C ILE A 394 -15.56 -2.16 0.82
N VAL A 395 -14.66 -1.67 0.00
CA VAL A 395 -13.33 -1.19 0.43
C VAL A 395 -13.27 0.33 0.36
N GLN A 396 -13.02 0.95 1.51
CA GLN A 396 -12.78 2.38 1.63
C GLN A 396 -11.32 2.74 1.31
N ASP A 397 -11.13 4.00 0.95
CA ASP A 397 -9.84 4.66 0.90
C ASP A 397 -9.82 5.87 1.86
N ARG A 398 -8.76 6.67 1.87
CA ARG A 398 -8.71 7.87 2.70
C ARG A 398 -9.71 8.94 2.26
N ARG A 399 -10.07 8.97 1.00
CA ARG A 399 -11.05 9.92 0.47
C ARG A 399 -12.47 9.59 0.95
N ALA A 400 -12.82 8.32 1.05
CA ALA A 400 -14.12 7.89 1.60
C ALA A 400 -14.39 8.48 2.99
N VAL A 401 -13.35 8.62 3.83
CA VAL A 401 -13.46 9.25 5.15
C VAL A 401 -13.55 10.77 5.09
N LYS A 402 -12.92 11.40 4.08
CA LYS A 402 -12.83 12.86 3.96
C LYS A 402 -14.00 13.47 3.20
N GLU A 403 -14.60 12.73 2.31
CA GLU A 403 -15.67 13.12 1.41
C GLU A 403 -16.87 12.17 1.61
N PRO A 404 -17.68 12.36 2.67
CA PRO A 404 -18.77 11.44 3.01
C PRO A 404 -19.83 11.30 1.90
N GLU A 405 -20.02 12.34 1.10
CA GLU A 405 -20.96 12.32 -0.05
C GLU A 405 -20.48 11.33 -1.12
N SER A 406 -19.19 11.34 -1.45
CA SER A 406 -18.60 10.40 -2.43
C SER A 406 -18.68 8.96 -1.93
N TRP A 407 -18.49 8.75 -0.62
CA TRP A 407 -18.65 7.44 0.00
C TRP A 407 -20.09 6.96 -0.04
N ALA A 408 -21.04 7.82 0.29
CA ALA A 408 -22.46 7.52 0.23
C ALA A 408 -22.93 7.22 -1.22
N GLU A 409 -22.45 7.96 -2.21
CA GLU A 409 -22.71 7.69 -3.64
C GLU A 409 -22.24 6.28 -4.02
N PHE A 410 -21.01 5.93 -3.68
CA PHE A 410 -20.43 4.61 -3.92
C PHE A 410 -21.28 3.49 -3.31
N LEU A 411 -21.60 3.61 -2.02
CA LEU A 411 -22.43 2.62 -1.32
C LEU A 411 -23.81 2.47 -1.94
N ASN A 412 -24.49 3.60 -2.21
CA ASN A 412 -25.82 3.59 -2.79
C ASN A 412 -25.82 2.97 -4.20
N TYR A 413 -24.77 3.23 -5.00
CA TYR A 413 -24.66 2.66 -6.32
C TYR A 413 -24.41 1.14 -6.25
N VAL A 414 -23.35 0.71 -5.58
CA VAL A 414 -22.93 -0.70 -5.59
C VAL A 414 -23.97 -1.58 -4.89
N ILE A 415 -24.39 -1.21 -3.68
CA ILE A 415 -25.36 -2.00 -2.91
C ILE A 415 -26.75 -1.91 -3.54
N GLY A 416 -27.11 -0.70 -4.07
CA GLY A 416 -28.38 -0.51 -4.75
C GLY A 416 -28.55 -1.34 -6.03
N GLU A 417 -27.52 -1.43 -6.83
CA GLU A 417 -27.52 -2.20 -8.08
C GLU A 417 -27.32 -3.71 -7.88
N ALA A 418 -26.55 -4.10 -6.83
CA ALA A 418 -26.41 -5.50 -6.45
C ALA A 418 -27.70 -6.04 -5.84
N GLY A 419 -28.34 -5.24 -4.99
CA GLY A 419 -29.65 -5.53 -4.38
C GLY A 419 -29.73 -6.94 -3.78
N ASP A 420 -30.86 -7.60 -4.00
CA ASP A 420 -31.15 -8.96 -3.51
C ASP A 420 -30.32 -10.07 -4.22
N LEU A 421 -29.40 -9.72 -5.13
CA LEU A 421 -28.51 -10.67 -5.79
C LEU A 421 -27.33 -11.11 -4.91
N VAL A 422 -27.05 -10.37 -3.84
CA VAL A 422 -25.99 -10.68 -2.89
C VAL A 422 -26.56 -11.15 -1.57
N THR A 423 -25.90 -12.11 -0.93
CA THR A 423 -26.31 -12.65 0.37
C THR A 423 -25.69 -11.86 1.52
N ASP A 424 -24.41 -11.52 1.38
CA ASP A 424 -23.61 -10.88 2.40
C ASP A 424 -22.88 -9.66 1.81
N VAL A 425 -22.80 -8.57 2.60
CA VAL A 425 -22.08 -7.35 2.24
C VAL A 425 -21.12 -7.01 3.36
N GLU A 426 -19.81 -7.20 3.14
CA GLU A 426 -18.78 -6.76 4.08
C GLU A 426 -18.57 -5.26 3.94
N ILE A 427 -18.79 -4.54 5.02
CA ILE A 427 -18.61 -3.09 5.05
C ILE A 427 -17.28 -2.73 5.68
N CYS A 428 -16.50 -1.98 4.93
CA CYS A 428 -15.13 -1.59 5.22
C CYS A 428 -14.13 -2.75 5.12
N HIS A 429 -12.85 -2.40 5.12
CA HIS A 429 -11.75 -3.34 4.94
C HIS A 429 -10.59 -2.94 5.86
N ALA A 430 -10.08 -3.90 6.61
CA ALA A 430 -8.91 -3.75 7.47
C ALA A 430 -8.90 -2.44 8.27
N VAL A 431 -10.02 -2.13 8.96
CA VAL A 431 -10.24 -0.86 9.69
C VAL A 431 -9.21 -0.59 10.80
N ASN A 432 -8.47 -1.62 11.20
CA ASN A 432 -7.37 -1.51 12.16
C ASN A 432 -6.03 -1.11 11.51
N ARG A 433 -5.98 -0.90 10.19
CA ARG A 433 -4.78 -0.51 9.43
C ARG A 433 -4.93 0.86 8.78
N MET A 434 -4.07 1.81 9.17
CA MET A 434 -4.07 3.18 8.62
C MET A 434 -3.89 3.22 7.10
N LYS A 435 -3.16 2.27 6.52
CA LYS A 435 -2.95 2.20 5.08
C LYS A 435 -4.25 2.08 4.28
N TRP A 436 -5.32 1.63 4.91
CA TRP A 436 -6.66 1.54 4.33
C TRP A 436 -7.53 2.79 4.61
N GLY A 437 -6.92 3.90 5.02
CA GLY A 437 -7.58 5.20 5.17
C GLY A 437 -8.21 5.46 6.54
N VAL A 438 -8.37 4.45 7.39
CA VAL A 438 -8.99 4.57 8.73
C VAL A 438 -7.94 4.87 9.79
N HIS A 439 -8.02 6.04 10.41
CA HIS A 439 -7.04 6.48 11.41
C HIS A 439 -7.55 6.35 12.86
N GLY A 440 -8.79 5.97 13.04
CA GLY A 440 -9.36 5.75 14.38
C GLY A 440 -10.84 5.41 14.36
N PRO A 441 -11.41 5.15 15.56
CA PRO A 441 -12.82 4.75 15.70
C PRO A 441 -13.82 5.78 15.13
N ASN A 442 -13.50 7.07 15.18
CA ASN A 442 -14.39 8.10 14.62
C ASN A 442 -14.45 8.04 13.09
N ASP A 443 -13.32 7.73 12.42
CA ASP A 443 -13.30 7.55 10.97
C ASP A 443 -14.15 6.33 10.58
N GLN A 444 -14.07 5.25 11.35
CA GLN A 444 -14.91 4.07 11.13
C GLN A 444 -16.40 4.38 11.32
N ALA A 445 -16.78 5.05 12.41
CA ALA A 445 -18.17 5.44 12.64
C ALA A 445 -18.73 6.27 11.48
N ALA A 446 -17.97 7.28 11.00
CA ALA A 446 -18.36 8.09 9.86
C ALA A 446 -18.57 7.28 8.57
N LEU A 447 -17.78 6.22 8.35
CA LEU A 447 -17.98 5.31 7.21
C LEU A 447 -19.22 4.43 7.36
N LEU A 448 -19.63 4.12 8.59
CA LEU A 448 -20.78 3.27 8.87
C LEU A 448 -22.11 4.04 8.92
N ASP A 449 -22.10 5.35 9.19
CA ASP A 449 -23.32 6.16 9.29
C ASP A 449 -24.26 6.00 8.06
N PRO A 450 -23.81 6.07 6.80
CA PRO A 450 -24.70 5.89 5.65
C PRO A 450 -25.24 4.45 5.51
N VAL A 451 -24.58 3.45 6.13
CA VAL A 451 -24.96 2.03 6.03
C VAL A 451 -26.24 1.73 6.82
N VAL A 452 -26.52 2.49 7.90
CA VAL A 452 -27.75 2.35 8.68
C VAL A 452 -29.00 2.42 7.77
N LYS A 453 -29.06 3.44 6.91
CA LYS A 453 -30.18 3.59 5.97
C LYS A 453 -30.23 2.48 4.90
N LEU A 454 -29.09 1.96 4.50
CA LEU A 454 -29.04 0.86 3.55
C LEU A 454 -29.54 -0.45 4.17
N GLN A 455 -29.22 -0.71 5.42
CA GLN A 455 -29.74 -1.89 6.12
C GLN A 455 -31.27 -1.86 6.23
N GLU A 456 -31.84 -0.70 6.52
CA GLU A 456 -33.30 -0.53 6.52
C GLU A 456 -33.91 -0.75 5.11
N LYS A 457 -33.24 -0.26 4.07
CA LYS A 457 -33.69 -0.34 2.68
C LYS A 457 -33.58 -1.76 2.11
N PHE A 458 -32.57 -2.54 2.50
CA PHE A 458 -32.27 -3.88 1.99
C PHE A 458 -32.28 -4.93 3.12
N PRO A 459 -33.45 -5.26 3.70
CA PRO A 459 -33.53 -6.13 4.88
C PRO A 459 -33.16 -7.60 4.62
N LYS A 460 -33.02 -8.01 3.35
CA LYS A 460 -32.58 -9.37 2.99
C LYS A 460 -31.05 -9.49 2.93
N ILE A 461 -30.34 -8.38 2.84
CA ILE A 461 -28.87 -8.38 2.80
C ILE A 461 -28.34 -8.52 4.24
N THR A 462 -27.44 -9.46 4.42
CA THR A 462 -26.66 -9.59 5.65
C THR A 462 -25.45 -8.67 5.60
N PHE A 463 -25.48 -7.54 6.33
CA PHE A 463 -24.30 -6.70 6.49
C PHE A 463 -23.33 -7.35 7.46
N THR A 464 -22.05 -7.39 7.09
CA THR A 464 -21.00 -8.04 7.89
C THR A 464 -19.83 -7.09 8.18
N GLY A 465 -19.15 -7.32 9.28
CA GLY A 465 -18.01 -6.50 9.70
C GLY A 465 -17.44 -6.98 11.04
N PRO A 466 -16.46 -6.27 11.58
CA PRO A 466 -15.83 -5.03 11.13
C PRO A 466 -14.63 -5.22 10.19
N ALA A 467 -14.41 -6.40 9.63
CA ALA A 467 -13.33 -6.71 8.69
C ALA A 467 -11.93 -6.26 9.17
N CYS A 468 -11.61 -6.54 10.44
CA CYS A 468 -10.25 -6.35 10.93
C CYS A 468 -9.30 -7.39 10.36
N ILE A 469 -8.01 -7.06 10.30
CA ILE A 469 -6.97 -7.96 9.78
C ILE A 469 -6.04 -8.43 10.89
N ASP A 470 -5.48 -9.63 10.73
CA ASP A 470 -4.57 -10.31 11.65
C ASP A 470 -5.17 -10.57 13.05
N PHE A 471 -4.36 -11.08 13.96
CA PHE A 471 -4.82 -11.42 15.31
C PHE A 471 -4.73 -10.22 16.27
N GLU A 472 -5.56 -9.20 15.99
CA GLU A 472 -5.65 -7.98 16.80
C GLU A 472 -7.05 -7.82 17.44
N TYR A 473 -7.46 -8.78 18.25
CA TYR A 473 -8.79 -8.86 18.88
C TYR A 473 -9.19 -7.58 19.63
N HIS A 474 -8.25 -6.83 20.18
CA HIS A 474 -8.52 -5.57 20.87
C HIS A 474 -9.07 -4.50 19.91
N TYR A 475 -8.65 -4.51 18.66
CA TYR A 475 -9.24 -3.64 17.63
C TYR A 475 -10.60 -4.15 17.17
N ILE A 476 -10.83 -5.46 17.11
CA ILE A 476 -12.16 -6.02 16.81
C ILE A 476 -13.17 -5.54 17.84
N CYS A 477 -12.86 -5.67 19.13
CA CYS A 477 -13.72 -5.18 20.22
C CYS A 477 -14.00 -3.67 20.11
N SER A 478 -12.97 -2.88 19.79
CA SER A 478 -13.13 -1.43 19.62
C SER A 478 -13.95 -1.07 18.38
N ALA A 479 -13.81 -1.83 17.30
CA ALA A 479 -14.56 -1.62 16.08
C ALA A 479 -16.05 -1.94 16.25
N LEU A 480 -16.37 -3.01 16.98
CA LEU A 480 -17.75 -3.37 17.31
C LEU A 480 -18.41 -2.36 18.25
N GLU A 481 -17.68 -1.79 19.22
CA GLU A 481 -18.16 -0.68 20.06
C GLU A 481 -18.37 0.64 19.29
N SER A 482 -17.84 0.75 18.08
CA SER A 482 -17.95 1.95 17.23
C SER A 482 -19.04 1.81 16.16
N VAL A 483 -19.79 0.73 16.17
CA VAL A 483 -20.94 0.55 15.29
C VAL A 483 -22.04 1.52 15.73
N PRO A 484 -22.60 2.35 14.82
CA PRO A 484 -23.64 3.30 15.16
C PRO A 484 -24.95 2.60 15.54
N ASP A 485 -25.75 3.26 16.37
CA ASP A 485 -27.09 2.79 16.71
C ASP A 485 -27.91 2.62 15.42
N GLY A 486 -28.64 1.51 15.33
CA GLY A 486 -29.43 1.16 14.14
C GLY A 486 -28.71 0.31 13.10
N LEU A 487 -27.39 0.11 13.19
CA LEU A 487 -26.66 -0.86 12.38
C LEU A 487 -26.38 -2.13 13.20
N HIS A 488 -26.65 -3.29 12.61
CA HIS A 488 -26.36 -4.59 13.19
C HIS A 488 -25.68 -5.49 12.17
N TYR A 489 -24.56 -6.11 12.54
CA TYR A 489 -23.89 -7.11 11.71
C TYR A 489 -24.52 -8.49 11.90
N GLY A 490 -25.05 -9.08 10.84
CA GLY A 490 -25.54 -10.47 10.85
C GLY A 490 -24.40 -11.50 10.82
N ALA A 491 -23.14 -11.06 10.70
CA ALA A 491 -21.96 -11.89 10.89
C ALA A 491 -20.74 -11.03 11.23
N LEU A 492 -19.86 -11.57 12.08
CA LEU A 492 -18.51 -11.04 12.25
C LEU A 492 -17.65 -11.48 11.05
N SER A 493 -17.25 -10.54 10.19
CA SER A 493 -16.25 -10.82 9.15
C SER A 493 -14.84 -10.41 9.57
N HIS A 494 -13.84 -11.19 9.14
CA HIS A 494 -12.46 -11.00 9.56
C HIS A 494 -11.46 -11.54 8.54
N HIS A 495 -10.29 -10.88 8.43
CA HIS A 495 -9.15 -11.32 7.62
C HIS A 495 -8.14 -12.03 8.54
N LEU A 496 -8.33 -13.34 8.75
CA LEU A 496 -7.57 -14.09 9.74
C LEU A 496 -6.37 -14.79 9.12
N TYR A 497 -5.25 -14.09 9.09
CA TYR A 497 -3.99 -14.64 8.62
C TYR A 497 -3.24 -15.41 9.70
N VAL A 498 -2.49 -16.44 9.24
CA VAL A 498 -1.60 -17.20 10.13
C VAL A 498 -0.35 -16.39 10.46
N ASP A 499 0.11 -16.47 11.70
CA ASP A 499 1.34 -15.80 12.13
C ASP A 499 2.54 -16.24 11.30
N ARG A 500 3.33 -15.26 10.85
CA ARG A 500 4.51 -15.46 10.01
C ARG A 500 4.28 -16.35 8.78
N ARG A 501 3.04 -16.46 8.33
CA ARG A 501 2.65 -17.28 7.19
C ARG A 501 3.15 -18.71 7.23
N GLY A 502 3.30 -19.27 8.41
CA GLY A 502 3.62 -20.68 8.61
C GLY A 502 2.42 -21.61 8.46
N ALA A 503 2.58 -22.85 8.87
CA ALA A 503 1.49 -23.85 8.89
C ALA A 503 0.29 -23.35 9.71
N PRO A 504 -0.96 -23.69 9.33
CA PRO A 504 -2.17 -23.24 10.04
C PRO A 504 -2.19 -23.58 11.53
N GLU A 505 -1.53 -24.64 11.93
CA GLU A 505 -1.41 -25.09 13.32
C GLU A 505 -0.40 -24.31 14.15
N ASN A 506 0.40 -23.44 13.52
CA ASN A 506 1.43 -22.68 14.23
C ASN A 506 0.81 -21.74 15.27
N PHE A 507 1.44 -21.74 16.45
CA PHE A 507 1.01 -20.92 17.57
C PHE A 507 1.58 -19.49 17.51
N GLN A 508 0.71 -18.52 17.69
CA GLN A 508 1.05 -17.16 18.07
C GLN A 508 0.78 -16.99 19.57
N GLY A 509 1.81 -17.14 20.39
CA GLY A 509 1.63 -17.26 21.82
C GLY A 509 0.95 -18.58 22.19
N LYS A 510 -0.32 -18.53 22.60
CA LYS A 510 -1.14 -19.72 22.95
C LYS A 510 -2.28 -19.97 21.94
N PHE A 511 -2.26 -19.32 20.79
CA PHE A 511 -3.35 -19.34 19.83
C PHE A 511 -2.86 -19.84 18.47
N SER A 512 -3.30 -21.02 18.05
CA SER A 512 -3.26 -21.49 16.68
C SER A 512 -4.45 -20.97 15.89
N THR A 513 -4.65 -21.38 14.66
CA THR A 513 -5.85 -21.04 13.88
C THR A 513 -7.13 -21.46 14.61
N LEU A 514 -7.14 -22.63 15.23
CA LEU A 514 -8.29 -23.13 16.00
C LEU A 514 -8.68 -22.18 17.14
N GLU A 515 -7.74 -21.84 18.01
CA GLU A 515 -8.00 -20.97 19.16
C GLU A 515 -8.36 -19.53 18.71
N LYS A 516 -7.78 -19.05 17.62
CA LYS A 516 -8.14 -17.75 17.04
C LYS A 516 -9.59 -17.76 16.53
N CYS A 517 -10.01 -18.79 15.81
CA CYS A 517 -11.41 -18.96 15.37
C CYS A 517 -12.36 -19.02 16.57
N GLY A 518 -12.01 -19.79 17.60
CA GLY A 518 -12.79 -19.86 18.84
C GLY A 518 -12.91 -18.50 19.55
N LEU A 519 -11.83 -17.69 19.55
CA LEU A 519 -11.88 -16.35 20.12
C LEU A 519 -12.74 -15.39 19.28
N LEU A 520 -12.69 -15.46 17.96
CA LEU A 520 -13.56 -14.67 17.07
C LEU A 520 -15.04 -14.99 17.33
N ARG A 521 -15.40 -16.28 17.40
CA ARG A 521 -16.76 -16.72 17.73
C ARG A 521 -17.22 -16.22 19.12
N ALA A 522 -16.33 -16.25 20.11
CA ALA A 522 -16.64 -15.72 21.43
C ALA A 522 -16.87 -14.20 21.43
N ILE A 523 -16.12 -13.46 20.63
CA ILE A 523 -16.32 -12.02 20.45
C ILE A 523 -17.67 -11.76 19.77
N ALA A 524 -18.00 -12.45 18.68
CA ALA A 524 -19.27 -12.32 17.99
C ALA A 524 -20.45 -12.55 18.92
N LYS A 525 -20.45 -13.65 19.67
CA LYS A 525 -21.50 -13.99 20.65
C LYS A 525 -21.71 -12.97 21.77
N VAL A 526 -20.66 -12.27 22.16
CA VAL A 526 -20.70 -11.31 23.28
C VAL A 526 -21.03 -9.91 22.79
N ALA A 527 -20.77 -9.59 21.55
CA ALA A 527 -20.93 -8.24 21.00
C ALA A 527 -22.42 -7.94 20.70
N PRO A 528 -23.00 -6.87 21.28
CA PRO A 528 -24.42 -6.55 21.03
C PRO A 528 -24.74 -6.16 19.60
N ALA A 529 -23.73 -5.65 18.86
CA ALA A 529 -23.86 -5.16 17.50
C ALA A 529 -23.65 -6.25 16.43
N CYS A 530 -23.57 -7.53 16.83
CA CYS A 530 -23.24 -8.60 15.90
C CYS A 530 -23.96 -9.91 16.30
N ASP A 531 -24.42 -10.68 15.30
CA ASP A 531 -24.83 -12.05 15.49
C ASP A 531 -23.63 -12.97 15.70
N ASP A 532 -23.87 -14.21 16.12
CA ASP A 532 -22.80 -15.16 16.45
C ASP A 532 -22.17 -15.86 15.24
N ARG A 533 -22.60 -15.55 14.01
CA ARG A 533 -22.03 -16.05 12.75
C ARG A 533 -20.65 -15.44 12.49
N VAL A 534 -19.68 -16.24 12.01
CA VAL A 534 -18.31 -15.80 11.70
C VAL A 534 -17.93 -16.15 10.28
N ILE A 535 -17.45 -15.16 9.53
CA ILE A 535 -16.96 -15.32 8.14
C ILE A 535 -15.49 -14.91 8.11
N ILE A 536 -14.63 -15.75 7.56
CA ILE A 536 -13.27 -15.35 7.17
C ILE A 536 -13.34 -14.95 5.70
N SER A 537 -13.34 -13.64 5.46
CA SER A 537 -13.51 -13.06 4.14
C SER A 537 -12.22 -12.93 3.35
N GLU A 538 -11.06 -13.04 4.02
CA GLU A 538 -9.76 -12.97 3.37
C GLU A 538 -8.70 -13.78 4.12
N VAL A 539 -8.05 -14.70 3.40
CA VAL A 539 -6.86 -15.44 3.85
C VAL A 539 -6.07 -15.98 2.66
N ASN A 540 -4.76 -15.90 2.70
CA ASN A 540 -3.84 -16.54 1.76
C ASN A 540 -2.41 -16.59 2.31
N TRP A 541 -1.49 -17.07 1.46
CA TRP A 541 -0.04 -16.99 1.65
C TRP A 541 0.62 -16.34 0.43
N PRO A 542 1.67 -15.52 0.58
CA PRO A 542 2.48 -15.06 -0.54
C PRO A 542 3.33 -16.19 -1.09
N LEU A 543 3.50 -16.23 -2.41
CA LEU A 543 4.25 -17.24 -3.12
C LEU A 543 5.71 -16.83 -3.34
N GLU A 544 6.62 -17.80 -3.24
CA GLU A 544 8.04 -17.63 -3.53
C GLU A 544 8.27 -17.24 -5.00
N GLY A 545 9.34 -16.48 -5.26
CA GLY A 545 9.79 -16.11 -6.60
C GLY A 545 8.95 -15.06 -7.32
N THR A 546 7.82 -14.61 -6.76
CA THR A 546 6.91 -13.68 -7.43
C THR A 546 7.25 -12.20 -7.21
N GLY A 547 8.03 -11.88 -6.20
CA GLY A 547 8.33 -10.49 -5.80
C GLY A 547 7.14 -9.73 -5.22
N ILE A 548 6.01 -10.37 -4.97
CA ILE A 548 4.79 -9.78 -4.43
C ILE A 548 4.52 -10.33 -3.04
N TRP A 549 4.47 -9.44 -2.03
CA TRP A 549 4.41 -9.83 -0.62
C TRP A 549 3.10 -9.46 0.06
N SER A 550 2.00 -9.57 -0.66
CA SER A 550 0.67 -9.35 -0.11
C SER A 550 0.25 -10.53 0.78
N PRO A 551 -0.46 -10.26 1.85
CA PRO A 551 -0.77 -8.99 2.49
C PRO A 551 0.12 -8.67 3.70
N VAL A 552 1.29 -9.26 3.79
CA VAL A 552 2.09 -9.40 5.03
C VAL A 552 2.76 -8.12 5.49
N THR A 553 3.26 -7.29 4.57
CA THR A 553 4.07 -6.13 4.94
C THR A 553 3.71 -4.87 4.18
N ALA A 554 4.47 -3.83 4.49
CA ALA A 554 4.59 -2.70 3.61
C ALA A 554 4.90 -3.18 2.20
N THR A 555 4.13 -2.74 1.32
CA THR A 555 3.88 -3.20 -0.01
C THR A 555 5.05 -3.08 -0.95
N TYR A 556 6.08 -2.34 -0.62
CA TYR A 556 7.17 -2.17 -1.54
C TYR A 556 8.53 -2.07 -0.84
N VAL A 557 9.40 -2.94 -1.24
CA VAL A 557 10.83 -2.87 -1.03
C VAL A 557 11.44 -2.82 -2.42
N GLY A 558 12.40 -1.99 -2.70
CA GLY A 558 12.93 -1.75 -4.04
C GLY A 558 13.19 -3.01 -4.88
N PRO A 559 13.41 -2.87 -6.17
CA PRO A 559 13.46 -3.99 -7.13
C PRO A 559 14.49 -5.07 -6.79
N ASP A 560 15.55 -4.72 -6.06
CA ASP A 560 16.62 -5.65 -5.64
C ASP A 560 16.45 -6.12 -4.17
N ALA A 561 15.26 -6.00 -3.60
CA ALA A 561 15.05 -6.46 -2.24
C ALA A 561 15.10 -7.99 -2.19
N PRO A 562 15.72 -8.58 -1.15
CA PRO A 562 15.71 -10.01 -0.98
C PRO A 562 14.29 -10.53 -0.88
N GLU A 563 14.08 -11.76 -1.31
CA GLU A 563 12.82 -12.46 -1.19
C GLU A 563 12.25 -12.36 0.24
N HIS A 564 10.94 -12.21 0.34
CA HIS A 564 10.32 -12.06 1.65
C HIS A 564 10.36 -13.42 2.38
N PRO A 565 10.93 -13.49 3.60
CA PRO A 565 11.15 -14.76 4.30
C PRO A 565 9.87 -15.50 4.72
N LEU A 566 8.70 -14.90 4.49
CA LEU A 566 7.38 -15.47 4.81
C LEU A 566 6.63 -15.99 3.57
N SER A 567 7.26 -15.99 2.39
CA SER A 567 6.72 -16.63 1.20
C SER A 567 6.84 -18.16 1.32
N VAL A 568 5.93 -18.87 0.65
CA VAL A 568 5.88 -20.33 0.67
C VAL A 568 5.93 -20.89 -0.75
N SER A 569 6.34 -22.17 -0.87
CA SER A 569 6.27 -22.89 -2.15
C SER A 569 4.82 -23.04 -2.63
N GLU A 570 4.60 -23.23 -3.94
CA GLU A 570 3.25 -23.49 -4.47
C GLU A 570 2.61 -24.75 -3.85
N PHE A 571 3.44 -25.75 -3.51
CA PHE A 571 2.96 -26.97 -2.86
C PHE A 571 2.49 -26.71 -1.43
N ASP A 572 3.31 -26.05 -0.61
CA ASP A 572 2.95 -25.70 0.78
C ASP A 572 1.74 -24.77 0.81
N TYR A 573 1.64 -23.84 -0.16
CA TYR A 573 0.48 -22.97 -0.32
C TYR A 573 -0.82 -23.79 -0.45
N GLY A 574 -0.84 -24.80 -1.31
CA GLY A 574 -2.01 -25.66 -1.48
C GLY A 574 -2.29 -26.53 -0.23
N VAL A 575 -1.26 -27.11 0.35
CA VAL A 575 -1.37 -27.90 1.59
C VAL A 575 -1.90 -27.05 2.75
N TYR A 576 -1.34 -25.87 2.97
CA TYR A 576 -1.79 -24.97 4.05
C TYR A 576 -3.21 -24.47 3.83
N MET A 577 -3.60 -24.23 2.59
CA MET A 577 -4.97 -23.89 2.24
C MET A 577 -5.94 -24.96 2.71
N LEU A 578 -5.76 -26.23 2.31
CA LEU A 578 -6.66 -27.32 2.68
C LEU A 578 -6.78 -27.49 4.19
N ARG A 579 -5.64 -27.49 4.88
CA ARG A 579 -5.58 -27.62 6.35
C ARG A 579 -6.29 -26.45 7.04
N TYR A 580 -6.05 -25.21 6.57
CA TYR A 580 -6.70 -24.02 7.11
C TYR A 580 -8.23 -24.07 6.96
N LEU A 581 -8.73 -24.42 5.77
CA LEU A 581 -10.16 -24.53 5.48
C LEU A 581 -10.84 -25.53 6.43
N VAL A 582 -10.25 -26.69 6.60
CA VAL A 582 -10.80 -27.76 7.46
C VAL A 582 -10.72 -27.37 8.92
N ILE A 583 -9.57 -26.89 9.41
CA ILE A 583 -9.42 -26.46 10.82
C ILE A 583 -10.43 -25.37 11.16
N SER A 584 -10.61 -24.40 10.29
CA SER A 584 -11.50 -23.26 10.55
C SER A 584 -12.95 -23.69 10.57
N VAL A 585 -13.44 -24.36 9.53
CA VAL A 585 -14.87 -24.71 9.40
C VAL A 585 -15.26 -25.87 10.28
N CYS A 586 -14.51 -26.99 10.26
CA CYS A 586 -14.86 -28.19 11.02
C CYS A 586 -14.74 -28.00 12.54
N SER A 587 -14.01 -26.95 13.02
CA SER A 587 -14.05 -26.56 14.41
C SER A 587 -15.46 -26.20 14.93
N GLY A 588 -16.37 -25.77 14.03
CA GLY A 588 -17.67 -25.22 14.37
C GLY A 588 -17.66 -23.74 14.76
N PHE A 589 -16.50 -23.08 14.66
CA PHE A 589 -16.35 -21.67 15.04
C PHE A 589 -16.44 -20.71 13.84
N VAL A 590 -16.28 -21.20 12.62
CA VAL A 590 -16.34 -20.41 11.39
C VAL A 590 -17.41 -20.97 10.48
N ASP A 591 -18.29 -20.11 9.99
CA ASP A 591 -19.41 -20.50 9.14
C ASP A 591 -19.02 -20.54 7.67
N ARG A 592 -18.08 -19.68 7.23
CA ARG A 592 -17.60 -19.64 5.85
C ARG A 592 -16.19 -19.07 5.79
N VAL A 593 -15.39 -19.58 4.84
CA VAL A 593 -14.05 -19.06 4.50
C VAL A 593 -14.01 -18.74 3.02
N TYR A 594 -13.53 -17.54 2.67
CA TYR A 594 -13.20 -17.16 1.30
C TYR A 594 -11.70 -17.15 1.10
N TRP A 595 -11.22 -17.93 0.13
CA TRP A 595 -9.82 -17.94 -0.25
C TRP A 595 -9.48 -16.72 -1.11
N TRP A 596 -8.49 -15.96 -0.72
CA TRP A 596 -8.06 -14.76 -1.40
C TRP A 596 -6.80 -15.04 -2.20
N ARG A 597 -6.80 -15.16 -3.54
CA ARG A 597 -7.94 -15.13 -4.46
C ARG A 597 -7.74 -16.17 -5.58
N LEU A 598 -8.70 -16.31 -6.51
CA LEU A 598 -8.62 -17.27 -7.62
C LEU A 598 -7.43 -16.96 -8.52
N VAL A 599 -7.30 -15.74 -9.03
CA VAL A 599 -6.25 -15.35 -9.98
C VAL A 599 -5.40 -14.22 -9.39
N ALA A 600 -4.12 -14.45 -9.19
CA ALA A 600 -3.10 -13.45 -8.88
C ALA A 600 -1.70 -14.04 -8.97
N HIS A 601 -0.77 -13.33 -9.62
CA HIS A 601 0.62 -13.78 -9.73
C HIS A 601 1.27 -14.04 -8.36
N GLY A 602 1.08 -13.16 -7.38
CA GLY A 602 1.81 -13.23 -6.10
C GLY A 602 1.20 -14.14 -5.04
N PHE A 603 -0.10 -14.52 -5.17
CA PHE A 603 -0.84 -15.21 -4.11
C PHE A 603 -2.14 -15.89 -4.58
N GLY A 604 -2.34 -16.04 -5.88
CA GLY A 604 -3.53 -16.68 -6.47
C GLY A 604 -3.36 -18.17 -6.68
N LEU A 605 -4.48 -18.85 -6.89
CA LEU A 605 -4.52 -20.25 -7.32
C LEU A 605 -4.10 -20.40 -8.79
N ILE A 606 -4.28 -19.36 -9.57
CA ILE A 606 -3.91 -19.24 -10.98
C ILE A 606 -2.88 -18.13 -11.13
N ASP A 607 -1.86 -18.41 -11.96
CA ASP A 607 -0.82 -17.44 -12.35
C ASP A 607 -1.17 -16.84 -13.72
N GLU A 608 -1.56 -15.60 -13.74
CA GLU A 608 -1.91 -14.89 -14.98
C GLU A 608 -0.71 -14.40 -15.79
N ARG A 609 0.50 -14.52 -15.23
CA ARG A 609 1.76 -14.04 -15.86
C ARG A 609 2.68 -15.15 -16.30
N ALA A 610 2.24 -16.40 -16.25
CA ALA A 610 3.05 -17.51 -16.73
C ALA A 610 3.31 -17.41 -18.23
N GLU A 611 4.49 -17.86 -18.68
CA GLU A 611 4.79 -17.97 -20.10
C GLU A 611 3.75 -18.88 -20.81
N GLY A 612 3.16 -18.38 -21.87
CA GLY A 612 2.12 -19.08 -22.62
C GLY A 612 0.68 -18.86 -22.15
N GLY A 613 0.46 -18.01 -21.15
CA GLY A 613 -0.86 -17.65 -20.64
C GLY A 613 -1.13 -18.08 -19.21
N TRP A 614 -2.37 -18.02 -18.78
CA TRP A 614 -2.77 -18.36 -17.43
C TRP A 614 -2.46 -19.82 -17.09
N ARG A 615 -1.72 -20.04 -15.99
CA ARG A 615 -1.30 -21.37 -15.51
C ARG A 615 -2.00 -21.72 -14.21
N GLU A 616 -2.59 -22.88 -14.15
CA GLU A 616 -3.06 -23.47 -12.90
C GLU A 616 -1.89 -23.86 -12.02
N ARG A 617 -1.92 -23.44 -10.76
CA ARG A 617 -1.00 -23.91 -9.74
C ARG A 617 -1.53 -25.19 -9.09
N ILE A 618 -0.64 -25.95 -8.50
CA ILE A 618 -1.01 -27.19 -7.77
C ILE A 618 -2.10 -26.92 -6.71
N GLY A 619 -2.11 -25.74 -6.09
CA GLY A 619 -3.16 -25.33 -5.15
C GLY A 619 -4.56 -25.29 -5.76
N PHE A 620 -4.71 -24.94 -7.04
CA PHE A 620 -6.01 -24.99 -7.73
C PHE A 620 -6.50 -26.43 -7.87
N THR A 621 -5.64 -27.33 -8.34
CA THR A 621 -5.93 -28.77 -8.43
C THR A 621 -6.34 -29.34 -7.07
N MET A 622 -5.56 -29.03 -6.02
CA MET A 622 -5.86 -29.46 -4.65
C MET A 622 -7.22 -28.94 -4.14
N LEU A 623 -7.56 -27.68 -4.43
CA LEU A 623 -8.88 -27.14 -4.06
C LEU A 623 -10.00 -27.82 -4.81
N ARG A 624 -9.85 -28.08 -6.12
CA ARG A 624 -10.83 -28.77 -6.92
C ARG A 624 -11.11 -30.18 -6.36
N VAL A 625 -10.05 -30.96 -6.12
CA VAL A 625 -10.17 -32.29 -5.50
C VAL A 625 -10.84 -32.22 -4.12
N PHE A 626 -10.43 -31.26 -3.29
CA PHE A 626 -11.03 -31.06 -1.97
C PHE A 626 -12.54 -30.80 -2.06
N LEU A 627 -12.95 -29.92 -2.96
CA LEU A 627 -14.38 -29.59 -3.15
C LEU A 627 -15.16 -30.78 -3.72
N GLU A 628 -14.55 -31.53 -4.61
CA GLU A 628 -15.11 -32.75 -5.17
C GLU A 628 -15.35 -33.82 -4.09
N GLN A 629 -14.38 -34.02 -3.19
CA GLN A 629 -14.44 -35.00 -2.14
C GLN A 629 -15.28 -34.55 -0.94
N LEU A 630 -15.13 -33.31 -0.50
CA LEU A 630 -15.68 -32.84 0.77
C LEU A 630 -16.66 -31.65 0.63
N GLY A 631 -16.74 -30.98 -0.51
CA GLY A 631 -17.54 -29.75 -0.66
C GLY A 631 -19.05 -29.91 -0.43
N SER A 632 -19.58 -31.14 -0.59
CA SER A 632 -20.95 -31.50 -0.28
C SER A 632 -21.08 -32.53 0.86
N ALA A 633 -19.98 -32.83 1.54
CA ALA A 633 -19.97 -33.79 2.64
C ALA A 633 -20.43 -33.14 3.97
N THR A 634 -20.76 -33.98 4.92
CA THR A 634 -20.98 -33.60 6.32
C THR A 634 -19.77 -33.99 7.12
N PHE A 635 -19.12 -33.03 7.78
CA PHE A 635 -18.14 -33.29 8.82
C PHE A 635 -18.82 -33.98 10.02
N VAL A 636 -18.25 -35.07 10.51
CA VAL A 636 -18.83 -35.86 11.60
C VAL A 636 -18.11 -35.63 12.91
N GLU A 637 -16.79 -35.88 12.93
CA GLU A 637 -15.94 -35.76 14.12
C GLU A 637 -14.48 -35.69 13.78
N LYS A 638 -13.66 -35.22 14.71
CA LYS A 638 -12.21 -35.40 14.73
C LYS A 638 -11.89 -36.56 15.68
N LEU A 639 -11.17 -37.56 15.22
CA LEU A 639 -10.72 -38.66 16.06
C LEU A 639 -9.57 -38.22 16.98
N GLU A 640 -9.54 -38.80 18.17
CA GLU A 640 -8.40 -38.65 19.07
C GLU A 640 -7.22 -39.44 18.55
N MET A 641 -6.14 -38.77 18.24
CA MET A 641 -4.88 -39.30 17.74
C MET A 641 -3.73 -38.75 18.58
N GLU A 642 -2.51 -39.23 18.29
CA GLU A 642 -1.32 -38.60 18.84
C GLU A 642 -1.24 -37.10 18.52
N ASP A 643 -0.52 -36.33 19.34
CA ASP A 643 -0.27 -34.93 19.10
C ASP A 643 0.24 -34.72 17.66
N ASP A 644 -0.23 -33.63 17.04
CA ASP A 644 0.08 -33.22 15.66
C ASP A 644 -0.51 -34.10 14.54
N VAL A 645 -1.21 -35.22 14.86
CA VAL A 645 -1.94 -36.02 13.88
C VAL A 645 -3.41 -35.58 13.83
N TYR A 646 -3.87 -35.20 12.66
CA TYR A 646 -5.25 -34.81 12.40
C TYR A 646 -5.92 -35.93 11.59
N ALA A 647 -7.04 -36.44 12.10
CA ALA A 647 -7.88 -37.43 11.46
C ALA A 647 -9.34 -36.98 11.60
N LEU A 648 -9.93 -36.51 10.52
CA LEU A 648 -11.28 -35.97 10.48
C LEU A 648 -12.17 -36.85 9.62
N ARG A 649 -13.34 -37.24 10.13
CA ARG A 649 -14.30 -38.09 9.45
C ARG A 649 -15.41 -37.28 8.82
N PHE A 650 -15.75 -37.66 7.59
CA PHE A 650 -16.78 -37.05 6.77
C PHE A 650 -17.71 -38.13 6.20
N GLU A 651 -18.94 -37.74 5.91
CA GLU A 651 -19.94 -38.54 5.23
C GLU A 651 -20.47 -37.81 3.99
N ARG A 652 -20.46 -38.50 2.84
CA ARG A 652 -20.98 -38.01 1.57
C ARG A 652 -21.93 -39.05 0.97
N GLY A 653 -23.23 -38.91 1.22
CA GLY A 653 -24.18 -39.98 0.95
C GLY A 653 -23.83 -41.23 1.76
N ASP A 654 -23.61 -42.37 1.08
CA ASP A 654 -23.22 -43.62 1.73
C ASP A 654 -21.69 -43.78 1.91
N GLU A 655 -20.91 -42.88 1.35
CA GLU A 655 -19.46 -42.91 1.46
C GLU A 655 -18.97 -42.30 2.76
N LYS A 656 -18.01 -42.96 3.37
CA LYS A 656 -17.26 -42.42 4.54
C LYS A 656 -15.85 -42.10 4.11
N ILE A 657 -15.44 -40.86 4.33
CA ILE A 657 -14.14 -40.35 3.94
C ILE A 657 -13.42 -39.86 5.21
N MET A 658 -12.15 -40.18 5.34
CA MET A 658 -11.30 -39.64 6.39
C MET A 658 -10.22 -38.79 5.74
N MET A 659 -10.11 -37.54 6.15
CA MET A 659 -8.99 -36.69 5.77
C MET A 659 -7.96 -36.69 6.89
N MET A 660 -6.69 -37.01 6.54
CA MET A 660 -5.59 -37.10 7.52
C MET A 660 -4.37 -36.30 7.09
N TRP A 661 -3.68 -35.72 8.06
CA TRP A 661 -2.33 -35.14 7.92
C TRP A 661 -1.60 -35.17 9.25
N CYS A 662 -0.26 -35.04 9.21
CA CYS A 662 0.58 -34.91 10.41
C CYS A 662 1.41 -33.63 10.33
N ASN A 663 1.30 -32.76 11.31
CA ASN A 663 2.00 -31.48 11.30
C ASN A 663 3.42 -31.62 11.83
N GLY A 664 4.44 -31.28 11.00
CA GLY A 664 5.85 -31.21 11.42
C GLY A 664 6.55 -32.52 11.67
N ARG A 665 5.88 -33.68 11.48
CA ARG A 665 6.48 -35.03 11.59
C ARG A 665 5.83 -36.00 10.62
N THR A 666 6.30 -37.24 10.63
CA THR A 666 5.74 -38.38 9.88
C THR A 666 4.98 -39.31 10.82
N TYR A 667 3.79 -39.75 10.40
CA TYR A 667 2.99 -40.75 11.11
C TYR A 667 2.88 -42.03 10.25
N SER A 668 3.19 -43.17 10.78
CA SER A 668 3.21 -44.46 10.05
C SER A 668 2.23 -45.52 10.62
N GLY A 669 1.14 -45.06 11.27
CA GLY A 669 0.13 -45.94 11.83
C GLY A 669 0.30 -46.20 13.34
N PRO A 670 -0.62 -46.91 14.00
CA PRO A 670 -1.74 -47.66 13.41
C PRO A 670 -2.82 -46.74 12.77
N TRP A 671 -3.40 -47.20 11.68
CA TRP A 671 -4.48 -46.45 11.01
C TRP A 671 -5.76 -46.49 11.87
N PRO A 672 -6.44 -45.35 11.99
CA PRO A 672 -7.64 -45.26 12.86
C PRO A 672 -8.87 -45.97 12.27
N VAL A 673 -8.83 -46.34 10.99
CA VAL A 673 -9.87 -47.07 10.26
C VAL A 673 -9.27 -47.97 9.18
N ASP A 674 -9.97 -49.05 8.84
CA ASP A 674 -9.70 -49.80 7.62
C ASP A 674 -10.22 -49.01 6.43
N PHE A 675 -9.47 -48.92 5.35
CA PHE A 675 -9.84 -48.18 4.15
C PHE A 675 -9.61 -49.00 2.86
N LYS A 676 -10.39 -48.75 1.84
CA LYS A 676 -10.36 -49.47 0.55
C LYS A 676 -9.26 -48.90 -0.37
N HIS A 677 -9.11 -47.59 -0.39
CA HIS A 677 -8.12 -46.90 -1.19
C HIS A 677 -7.85 -45.51 -0.58
N ALA A 678 -6.78 -44.88 -1.02
CA ALA A 678 -6.40 -43.54 -0.58
C ALA A 678 -6.11 -42.64 -1.79
N LEU A 679 -6.43 -41.34 -1.66
CA LEU A 679 -6.00 -40.31 -2.59
C LEU A 679 -5.04 -39.33 -1.88
N ASN A 680 -4.07 -38.82 -2.62
CA ASN A 680 -3.29 -37.68 -2.17
C ASN A 680 -4.10 -36.38 -2.33
N ALA A 681 -3.54 -35.24 -1.89
CA ALA A 681 -4.20 -33.95 -1.99
C ALA A 681 -4.52 -33.50 -3.43
N SER A 682 -3.83 -34.05 -4.43
CA SER A 682 -4.03 -33.75 -5.86
C SER A 682 -4.98 -34.76 -6.56
N GLY A 683 -5.55 -35.73 -5.81
CA GLY A 683 -6.53 -36.68 -6.32
C GLY A 683 -5.95 -37.95 -6.95
N GLU A 684 -4.65 -38.17 -6.85
CA GLU A 684 -4.03 -39.39 -7.35
C GLU A 684 -4.22 -40.53 -6.34
N VAL A 685 -4.51 -41.73 -6.84
CA VAL A 685 -4.57 -42.95 -6.01
C VAL A 685 -3.17 -43.29 -5.53
N ILE A 686 -3.02 -43.51 -4.25
CA ILE A 686 -1.73 -43.81 -3.62
C ILE A 686 -1.82 -45.06 -2.72
N GLU A 687 -0.73 -45.79 -2.64
CA GLU A 687 -0.47 -46.73 -1.53
C GLU A 687 0.08 -45.90 -0.37
N ILE A 688 -0.51 -46.00 0.81
CA ILE A 688 -0.17 -45.17 1.94
C ILE A 688 0.59 -45.97 3.01
N GLU A 689 1.86 -45.68 3.21
CA GLU A 689 2.69 -46.22 4.31
C GLU A 689 2.84 -45.20 5.44
N LYS A 690 2.72 -43.93 5.11
CA LYS A 690 2.91 -42.81 6.04
C LYS A 690 2.09 -41.61 5.66
N VAL A 691 1.80 -40.76 6.66
CA VAL A 691 1.15 -39.45 6.51
C VAL A 691 2.09 -38.34 7.00
N GLU A 692 2.24 -37.31 6.24
CA GLU A 692 3.05 -36.13 6.52
C GLU A 692 2.19 -34.85 6.50
N GLY A 693 2.77 -33.68 6.25
CA GLY A 693 2.05 -32.40 6.23
C GLY A 693 0.98 -32.28 5.14
N SER A 694 1.13 -32.99 4.02
CA SER A 694 0.12 -33.00 2.95
C SER A 694 -1.07 -33.88 3.33
N PRO A 695 -2.31 -33.36 3.25
CA PRO A 695 -3.52 -34.15 3.52
C PRO A 695 -3.68 -35.31 2.55
N VAL A 696 -4.22 -36.43 3.07
CA VAL A 696 -4.64 -37.59 2.29
C VAL A 696 -6.11 -37.92 2.59
N TYR A 697 -6.80 -38.48 1.63
CA TYR A 697 -8.18 -38.91 1.77
C TYR A 697 -8.24 -40.44 1.79
N LEU A 698 -8.76 -41.02 2.87
CA LEU A 698 -8.95 -42.47 3.04
C LEU A 698 -10.45 -42.79 2.85
N PHE A 699 -10.76 -43.66 1.96
CA PHE A 699 -12.15 -44.12 1.68
C PHE A 699 -12.43 -45.42 2.43
N VAL A 700 -13.31 -45.33 3.39
CA VAL A 700 -13.63 -46.36 4.39
C VAL A 700 -14.68 -47.36 3.87
#